data_e59602205b632c5bc06f90de67e77286
#
_entry.id   e59602205b632c5bc06f90de67e77286
#
_cell.length_a   1.000
_cell.length_b   1.000
_cell.length_c   1.000
_cell.angle_alpha   90.00
_cell.angle_beta   90.00
_cell.angle_gamma   90.00
#
_symmetry.space_group_name_H-M   'P 1'
#
loop_
_entity.id
_entity.type
_entity.pdbx_description
1 polymer ?
#
loop_
_entity_poly.entity_id
_entity_poly.type
_entity_poly.pdbx_seq_one_letter_code
_entity_poly.pdbx_strand_id
1 'polypeptide(L)'
;MRHDESMTKHRTKAYLTHLLTFWLLLQLPVYCSAPLEWTFTTVSRTVWSKGEVVASPSVGRNGLVYFGAKDHTFYAVDSGKGKLTWKYRTHGAISASAAVDNNAVVYFGSEDSFVYALDGAQGGLQWKFETGGKIRSSPALSNLGILYVGSDDKNVYALDTATGAKLWKFTTGGKVSSSVALAEGLAIYFCSEDGYIYSLDADTGEKIWAYKTSGKISASPVVGHNNSIIVGSEDNHLYCLNGRTGKLKWRTFLNGPILSSAAIGPSGRIIVGGGDDKLYQLNPVDGGIVRQYKARGAIVSSPAVGNDGIIYFGSNDRRIYAVELNGDKVWSHQTNGRVVSSPAIGSDGSVYVGSEDHKLYAFSGNAAEVRLGPAISSWPMFGKNSRRLPGLIEEDNQTAPYIVFQPQSQIRPLGQRVALLAEVHGQGPFDYQWHKDGEPVVGQTQPVLFISEASDNDSGDYFVNIINPYGVTRSFPATLTITKPQPAQIVLHPKPLKAEYGQTIQFKSTARGSGTVTFAWFKDGQALDSAADKVEILNKYSPLEGFCSILTLKSLLTSDEGLYSVVASNAFGQMESSSAKLTVGPSPLFKLSGSHLEEDGYLRLEVVGPLNHEVIVQESSDFTKWRDVLTLPLNKQLLPVGDSPGQPDLGSAELRMPVLPVGEDLEQKKIEIAVQLSKLAIAQRISEEQGIEVAPESLEVELIFILSRDDTREQQLKQGYPLDPNHPEVLKRLEKGSFFRFKLVEASASAP
;
A
#
# COMPACT_ATOMS: atom_id res chain seq x y z
N MET A 1 -72.66 -35.52 1.41
CA MET A 1 -71.36 -35.40 0.74
C MET A 1 -70.73 -34.03 1.04
N ARG A 2 -70.24 -33.84 2.24
CA ARG A 2 -69.39 -32.68 2.66
C ARG A 2 -68.54 -33.11 3.83
N HIS A 3 -67.54 -33.98 3.57
CA HIS A 3 -66.51 -34.35 4.57
C HIS A 3 -65.36 -35.01 3.84
N ASP A 4 -64.55 -34.25 3.06
CA ASP A 4 -63.21 -34.78 2.68
C ASP A 4 -62.22 -33.69 2.16
N GLU A 5 -62.56 -32.40 2.10
CA GLU A 5 -61.65 -31.38 1.62
C GLU A 5 -60.71 -30.78 2.71
N SER A 6 -60.95 -31.03 4.00
CA SER A 6 -60.14 -30.45 5.07
C SER A 6 -58.88 -31.27 5.40
N MET A 7 -58.92 -32.58 5.16
CA MET A 7 -57.79 -33.47 5.46
C MET A 7 -56.66 -33.43 4.41
N THR A 8 -57.02 -33.16 3.15
CA THR A 8 -56.05 -33.02 2.04
C THR A 8 -55.25 -31.70 2.11
N LYS A 9 -55.90 -30.60 2.55
CA LYS A 9 -55.19 -29.31 2.73
C LYS A 9 -54.18 -29.28 3.89
N HIS A 10 -54.42 -30.03 4.94
CA HIS A 10 -53.47 -30.15 6.07
C HIS A 10 -52.29 -31.07 5.76
N ARG A 11 -52.45 -32.13 4.98
CA ARG A 11 -51.34 -32.99 4.56
C ARG A 11 -50.40 -32.30 3.57
N THR A 12 -50.93 -31.54 2.62
CA THR A 12 -50.13 -30.78 1.64
C THR A 12 -49.37 -29.63 2.28
N LYS A 13 -49.94 -28.95 3.31
CA LYS A 13 -49.22 -27.91 4.06
C LYS A 13 -48.10 -28.49 4.92
N ALA A 14 -48.27 -29.67 5.53
CA ALA A 14 -47.24 -30.33 6.29
C ALA A 14 -46.08 -30.80 5.39
N TYR A 15 -46.36 -31.33 4.20
CA TYR A 15 -45.33 -31.73 3.24
C TYR A 15 -44.56 -30.51 2.65
N LEU A 16 -45.20 -29.38 2.37
CA LEU A 16 -44.55 -28.17 1.91
C LEU A 16 -43.66 -27.54 3.02
N THR A 17 -44.09 -27.58 4.29
CA THR A 17 -43.30 -27.07 5.41
C THR A 17 -42.09 -27.97 5.68
N HIS A 18 -42.21 -29.27 5.56
CA HIS A 18 -41.09 -30.20 5.67
C HIS A 18 -40.14 -30.12 4.45
N LEU A 19 -40.62 -29.89 3.25
CA LEU A 19 -39.76 -29.65 2.08
C LEU A 19 -39.04 -28.28 2.15
N LEU A 20 -39.70 -27.23 2.63
CA LEU A 20 -39.09 -25.92 2.83
C LEU A 20 -38.05 -25.92 3.97
N THR A 21 -38.32 -26.64 5.09
CA THR A 21 -37.34 -26.82 6.17
C THR A 21 -36.18 -27.71 5.75
N PHE A 22 -36.42 -28.73 4.91
CA PHE A 22 -35.33 -29.55 4.36
C PHE A 22 -34.52 -28.79 3.31
N TRP A 23 -35.13 -27.90 2.52
CA TRP A 23 -34.45 -27.05 1.55
C TRP A 23 -33.69 -25.90 2.24
N LEU A 24 -34.21 -25.32 3.35
CA LEU A 24 -33.50 -24.36 4.19
C LEU A 24 -32.32 -24.99 4.96
N LEU A 25 -32.43 -26.27 5.35
CA LEU A 25 -31.33 -27.01 5.99
C LEU A 25 -30.22 -27.38 4.99
N LEU A 26 -30.51 -27.47 3.69
CA LEU A 26 -29.53 -27.68 2.62
C LEU A 26 -28.82 -26.39 2.19
N GLN A 27 -29.26 -25.21 2.65
CA GLN A 27 -28.61 -23.92 2.38
C GLN A 27 -27.79 -23.37 3.55
N LEU A 28 -27.72 -24.09 4.66
CA LEU A 28 -26.70 -23.77 5.69
C LEU A 28 -25.35 -24.17 5.10
N PRO A 29 -24.36 -23.25 5.04
CA PRO A 29 -23.03 -23.64 4.66
C PRO A 29 -22.60 -24.76 5.60
N VAL A 30 -22.41 -25.95 5.07
CA VAL A 30 -21.78 -27.04 5.78
C VAL A 30 -20.37 -26.55 6.09
N TYR A 31 -20.16 -25.97 7.26
CA TYR A 31 -18.83 -25.72 7.76
C TYR A 31 -18.17 -27.08 7.94
N CYS A 32 -17.44 -27.51 6.91
CA CYS A 32 -16.66 -28.72 7.00
C CYS A 32 -15.68 -28.54 8.18
N SER A 33 -15.70 -29.47 9.12
CA SER A 33 -14.68 -29.50 10.17
C SER A 33 -13.32 -29.67 9.50
N ALA A 34 -12.29 -29.01 10.02
CA ALA A 34 -10.93 -29.19 9.52
C ALA A 34 -10.60 -30.69 9.47
N PRO A 35 -10.12 -31.21 8.34
CA PRO A 35 -9.84 -32.64 8.19
C PRO A 35 -8.54 -33.00 8.89
N LEU A 36 -8.53 -32.90 10.22
CA LEU A 36 -7.38 -33.23 11.06
C LEU A 36 -7.08 -34.74 10.97
N GLU A 37 -5.88 -35.10 10.56
CA GLU A 37 -5.43 -36.48 10.46
C GLU A 37 -4.73 -36.91 11.74
N TRP A 38 -3.72 -36.17 12.15
CA TRP A 38 -2.97 -36.48 13.35
C TRP A 38 -2.33 -35.25 14.00
N THR A 39 -1.89 -35.41 15.23
CA THR A 39 -1.06 -34.43 15.94
C THR A 39 0.14 -35.13 16.57
N PHE A 40 1.28 -34.45 16.55
CA PHE A 40 2.45 -34.84 17.30
C PHE A 40 2.70 -33.84 18.43
N THR A 41 2.92 -34.34 19.66
CA THR A 41 3.21 -33.46 20.80
C THR A 41 4.69 -33.55 21.16
N THR A 42 5.36 -32.43 21.25
CA THR A 42 6.76 -32.32 21.69
C THR A 42 6.85 -32.63 23.18
N VAL A 43 7.93 -33.29 23.60
CA VAL A 43 8.08 -33.74 24.97
C VAL A 43 8.91 -32.74 25.77
N SER A 44 8.25 -31.85 26.51
CA SER A 44 8.94 -31.04 27.52
C SER A 44 9.26 -31.88 28.76
N ARG A 45 10.53 -32.00 29.11
CA ARG A 45 10.98 -32.70 30.33
C ARG A 45 11.18 -31.84 31.56
N THR A 46 11.08 -30.50 31.39
CA THR A 46 11.28 -29.54 32.49
C THR A 46 10.25 -28.45 32.45
N VAL A 47 9.89 -27.89 33.61
CA VAL A 47 8.96 -26.75 33.74
C VAL A 47 9.44 -25.48 32.99
N TRP A 48 10.72 -25.44 32.65
CA TRP A 48 11.39 -24.29 32.03
C TRP A 48 11.62 -24.41 30.51
N SER A 49 11.56 -25.61 29.93
CA SER A 49 11.68 -25.81 28.48
C SER A 49 10.30 -25.98 27.87
N LYS A 50 9.78 -24.90 27.30
CA LYS A 50 8.52 -24.93 26.55
C LYS A 50 8.75 -25.56 25.18
N GLY A 51 8.06 -26.67 24.89
CA GLY A 51 8.17 -27.37 23.60
C GLY A 51 7.38 -26.71 22.45
N GLU A 52 7.21 -25.40 22.48
CA GLU A 52 6.48 -24.65 21.45
C GLU A 52 7.04 -24.90 20.04
N VAL A 53 6.18 -25.26 19.09
CA VAL A 53 6.54 -25.50 17.70
C VAL A 53 6.32 -24.21 16.91
N VAL A 54 7.32 -23.35 16.91
CA VAL A 54 7.30 -22.05 16.21
C VAL A 54 7.99 -22.14 14.85
N ALA A 55 8.95 -23.06 14.69
CA ALA A 55 9.59 -23.33 13.41
C ALA A 55 8.55 -23.88 12.42
N SER A 56 8.63 -23.45 11.17
CA SER A 56 7.78 -24.00 10.14
C SER A 56 8.27 -25.40 9.73
N PRO A 57 7.37 -26.37 9.57
CA PRO A 57 7.76 -27.72 9.18
C PRO A 57 8.29 -27.78 7.76
N SER A 58 9.12 -28.76 7.48
CA SER A 58 9.61 -29.09 6.14
C SER A 58 9.33 -30.54 5.82
N VAL A 59 8.87 -30.83 4.60
CA VAL A 59 8.48 -32.19 4.19
C VAL A 59 9.55 -32.75 3.26
N GLY A 60 10.18 -33.86 3.70
CA GLY A 60 11.17 -34.56 2.89
C GLY A 60 10.54 -35.54 1.88
N ARG A 61 11.26 -35.85 0.80
CA ARG A 61 10.86 -36.88 -0.18
C ARG A 61 10.82 -38.30 0.41
N ASN A 62 11.50 -38.52 1.54
CA ASN A 62 11.54 -39.76 2.28
C ASN A 62 10.31 -40.01 3.19
N GLY A 63 9.26 -39.21 3.04
CA GLY A 63 8.04 -39.36 3.82
C GLY A 63 8.17 -38.91 5.29
N LEU A 64 9.15 -38.05 5.59
CA LEU A 64 9.34 -37.47 6.92
C LEU A 64 9.02 -35.97 6.94
N VAL A 65 8.45 -35.51 8.05
CA VAL A 65 8.25 -34.10 8.35
C VAL A 65 9.26 -33.69 9.40
N TYR A 66 10.03 -32.66 9.11
CA TYR A 66 11.10 -32.12 9.95
C TYR A 66 10.68 -30.80 10.56
N PHE A 67 10.95 -30.60 11.84
CA PHE A 67 10.68 -29.33 12.51
C PHE A 67 11.51 -29.15 13.78
N GLY A 68 11.79 -27.91 14.11
CA GLY A 68 12.42 -27.51 15.35
C GLY A 68 11.40 -27.10 16.40
N ALA A 69 11.77 -27.20 17.68
CA ALA A 69 10.96 -26.72 18.78
C ALA A 69 11.79 -25.94 19.81
N LYS A 70 11.13 -25.14 20.63
CA LYS A 70 11.78 -24.36 21.69
C LYS A 70 12.29 -25.21 22.87
N ASP A 71 12.01 -26.50 22.89
CA ASP A 71 12.59 -27.46 23.84
C ASP A 71 14.04 -27.88 23.49
N HIS A 72 14.66 -27.16 22.55
CA HIS A 72 16.00 -27.45 22.04
C HIS A 72 16.11 -28.76 21.27
N THR A 73 15.01 -29.24 20.73
CA THR A 73 14.99 -30.50 20.00
C THR A 73 14.51 -30.31 18.56
N PHE A 74 15.23 -30.93 17.65
CA PHE A 74 14.85 -31.08 16.26
C PHE A 74 14.22 -32.46 16.07
N TYR A 75 13.07 -32.52 15.43
CA TYR A 75 12.24 -33.71 15.30
C TYR A 75 12.09 -34.11 13.83
N ALA A 76 12.07 -35.43 13.59
CA ALA A 76 11.61 -36.04 12.35
C ALA A 76 10.48 -37.01 12.67
N VAL A 77 9.33 -36.79 12.05
CA VAL A 77 8.13 -37.61 12.22
C VAL A 77 7.65 -38.20 10.90
N ASP A 78 7.06 -39.34 10.91
CA ASP A 78 6.41 -39.96 9.74
C ASP A 78 5.24 -39.08 9.26
N SER A 79 5.21 -38.75 7.98
CA SER A 79 4.22 -37.82 7.42
C SER A 79 2.80 -38.36 7.41
N GLY A 80 2.61 -39.68 7.28
CA GLY A 80 1.29 -40.31 7.24
C GLY A 80 0.70 -40.64 8.61
N LYS A 81 1.54 -40.85 9.65
CA LYS A 81 1.09 -41.32 10.95
C LYS A 81 1.46 -40.40 12.11
N GLY A 82 2.29 -39.39 11.89
CA GLY A 82 2.77 -38.51 12.94
C GLY A 82 3.63 -39.21 14.02
N LYS A 83 4.21 -40.38 13.73
CA LYS A 83 5.06 -41.10 14.68
C LYS A 83 6.47 -40.56 14.63
N LEU A 84 7.10 -40.41 15.80
CA LEU A 84 8.50 -40.04 15.91
C LEU A 84 9.39 -41.09 15.25
N THR A 85 10.20 -40.67 14.29
CA THR A 85 11.23 -41.50 13.65
C THR A 85 12.56 -41.30 14.36
N TRP A 86 13.02 -40.07 14.47
CA TRP A 86 14.21 -39.71 15.23
C TRP A 86 14.12 -38.27 15.74
N LYS A 87 15.02 -37.91 16.66
CA LYS A 87 15.18 -36.56 17.19
C LYS A 87 16.65 -36.26 17.48
N TYR A 88 17.02 -34.98 17.36
CA TYR A 88 18.36 -34.48 17.66
C TYR A 88 18.26 -33.32 18.65
N ARG A 89 19.12 -33.30 19.68
CA ARG A 89 19.12 -32.26 20.70
C ARG A 89 20.24 -31.26 20.49
N THR A 90 19.90 -29.99 20.46
CA THR A 90 20.81 -28.83 20.45
C THR A 90 20.93 -28.21 21.85
N HIS A 91 21.78 -27.19 22.01
CA HIS A 91 21.92 -26.44 23.26
C HIS A 91 21.02 -25.20 23.32
N GLY A 92 20.37 -24.79 22.23
CA GLY A 92 19.47 -23.67 22.14
C GLY A 92 18.13 -24.04 21.52
N ALA A 93 17.14 -23.14 21.62
CA ALA A 93 15.88 -23.28 20.96
C ALA A 93 16.03 -23.33 19.43
N ILE A 94 15.13 -24.03 18.75
CA ILE A 94 15.15 -24.12 17.29
C ILE A 94 13.89 -23.44 16.78
N SER A 95 14.01 -22.20 16.35
CA SER A 95 12.95 -21.38 15.78
C SER A 95 13.05 -21.24 14.25
N ALA A 96 14.22 -21.56 13.68
CA ALA A 96 14.44 -21.64 12.25
C ALA A 96 13.80 -22.89 11.63
N SER A 97 13.23 -22.75 10.44
CA SER A 97 12.76 -23.90 9.65
C SER A 97 13.96 -24.59 9.02
N ALA A 98 13.83 -25.87 8.72
CA ALA A 98 14.89 -26.61 8.04
C ALA A 98 14.83 -26.47 6.53
N ALA A 99 15.98 -26.61 5.86
CA ALA A 99 16.08 -26.89 4.43
C ALA A 99 16.47 -28.36 4.26
N VAL A 100 15.89 -29.04 3.26
CA VAL A 100 16.16 -30.47 2.98
C VAL A 100 16.62 -30.60 1.55
N ASP A 101 17.85 -31.06 1.32
CA ASP A 101 18.39 -31.24 -0.03
C ASP A 101 17.89 -32.53 -0.74
N ASN A 102 18.36 -32.77 -1.94
CA ASN A 102 18.00 -33.94 -2.75
C ASN A 102 18.58 -35.25 -2.18
N ASN A 103 19.65 -35.17 -1.40
CA ASN A 103 20.30 -36.30 -0.72
C ASN A 103 19.69 -36.58 0.64
N ALA A 104 18.56 -35.94 0.96
CA ALA A 104 17.89 -35.98 2.24
C ALA A 104 18.77 -35.48 3.42
N VAL A 105 19.74 -34.62 3.18
CA VAL A 105 20.46 -33.94 4.26
C VAL A 105 19.59 -32.77 4.74
N VAL A 106 19.46 -32.63 6.05
CA VAL A 106 18.62 -31.63 6.70
C VAL A 106 19.48 -30.56 7.35
N TYR A 107 19.30 -29.33 6.93
CA TYR A 107 20.04 -28.16 7.43
C TYR A 107 19.12 -27.24 8.25
N PHE A 108 19.55 -26.86 9.45
CA PHE A 108 18.79 -25.92 10.29
C PHE A 108 19.70 -25.09 11.19
N GLY A 109 19.20 -23.92 11.59
CA GLY A 109 19.85 -23.05 12.54
C GLY A 109 19.28 -23.22 13.96
N SER A 110 20.11 -23.00 14.98
CA SER A 110 19.70 -23.02 16.38
C SER A 110 20.08 -21.73 17.11
N GLU A 111 19.34 -21.39 18.16
CA GLU A 111 19.67 -20.26 19.04
C GLU A 111 20.91 -20.50 19.92
N ASP A 112 21.56 -21.67 19.81
CA ASP A 112 22.89 -21.93 20.35
C ASP A 112 24.04 -21.44 19.47
N SER A 113 23.73 -20.71 18.42
CA SER A 113 24.66 -20.10 17.45
C SER A 113 25.25 -21.09 16.43
N PHE A 114 24.73 -22.33 16.34
CA PHE A 114 25.21 -23.30 15.36
C PHE A 114 24.23 -23.52 14.22
N VAL A 115 24.76 -23.69 13.01
CA VAL A 115 24.12 -24.32 11.88
C VAL A 115 24.43 -25.81 11.94
N TYR A 116 23.47 -26.64 11.75
CA TYR A 116 23.57 -28.11 11.78
C TYR A 116 23.22 -28.69 10.42
N ALA A 117 23.97 -29.72 10.02
CA ALA A 117 23.63 -30.62 8.92
C ALA A 117 23.51 -32.04 9.45
N LEU A 118 22.33 -32.63 9.29
CA LEU A 118 22.04 -33.99 9.75
C LEU A 118 21.65 -34.89 8.57
N ASP A 119 21.95 -36.17 8.71
CA ASP A 119 21.32 -37.21 7.89
C ASP A 119 19.80 -37.22 8.14
N GLY A 120 19.01 -36.97 7.13
CA GLY A 120 17.58 -36.84 7.28
C GLY A 120 16.86 -38.17 7.54
N ALA A 121 17.46 -39.33 7.20
CA ALA A 121 16.86 -40.64 7.44
C ALA A 121 17.06 -41.10 8.88
N GLN A 122 18.22 -40.85 9.49
CA GLN A 122 18.62 -41.38 10.79
C GLN A 122 18.93 -40.32 11.84
N GLY A 123 19.05 -39.02 11.46
CA GLY A 123 19.34 -37.91 12.39
C GLY A 123 20.81 -37.82 12.84
N GLY A 124 21.72 -38.54 12.16
CA GLY A 124 23.16 -38.48 12.43
C GLY A 124 23.75 -37.13 12.05
N LEU A 125 24.59 -36.55 12.93
CA LEU A 125 25.31 -35.29 12.65
C LEU A 125 26.34 -35.53 11.55
N GLN A 126 26.28 -34.77 10.47
CA GLN A 126 27.30 -34.73 9.42
C GLN A 126 28.33 -33.64 9.73
N TRP A 127 27.87 -32.43 9.94
CA TRP A 127 28.69 -31.29 10.35
C TRP A 127 27.89 -30.24 11.09
N LYS A 128 28.58 -29.34 11.78
CA LYS A 128 28.02 -28.12 12.36
C LYS A 128 28.98 -26.96 12.18
N PHE A 129 28.45 -25.76 12.02
CA PHE A 129 29.21 -24.52 11.87
C PHE A 129 28.77 -23.49 12.92
N GLU A 130 29.73 -22.85 13.61
CA GLU A 130 29.46 -21.85 14.63
C GLU A 130 29.46 -20.43 14.04
N THR A 131 28.41 -19.66 14.32
CA THR A 131 28.30 -18.23 14.07
C THR A 131 28.53 -17.45 15.36
N GLY A 132 28.65 -16.11 15.28
CA GLY A 132 28.80 -15.25 16.45
C GLY A 132 27.54 -14.95 17.24
N GLY A 133 26.38 -15.48 16.83
CA GLY A 133 25.08 -15.17 17.44
C GLY A 133 24.00 -16.20 17.11
N LYS A 134 22.82 -16.02 17.72
CA LYS A 134 21.66 -16.90 17.50
C LYS A 134 21.27 -16.97 16.03
N ILE A 135 20.84 -18.14 15.59
CA ILE A 135 20.37 -18.35 14.23
C ILE A 135 18.86 -18.53 14.25
N ARG A 136 18.13 -17.54 13.74
CA ARG A 136 16.67 -17.54 13.55
C ARG A 136 16.29 -17.57 12.08
N SER A 137 17.22 -17.22 11.21
CA SER A 137 17.09 -17.34 9.77
C SER A 137 17.00 -18.82 9.38
N SER A 138 16.04 -19.16 8.51
CA SER A 138 16.00 -20.48 7.91
C SER A 138 17.05 -20.58 6.81
N PRO A 139 17.85 -21.66 6.74
CA PRO A 139 18.84 -21.87 5.71
C PRO A 139 18.21 -21.91 4.30
N ALA A 140 18.96 -21.40 3.33
CA ALA A 140 18.62 -21.47 1.92
C ALA A 140 19.71 -22.20 1.15
N LEU A 141 19.33 -23.10 0.24
CA LEU A 141 20.26 -23.92 -0.52
C LEU A 141 20.29 -23.49 -1.99
N SER A 142 21.47 -23.36 -2.57
CA SER A 142 21.63 -23.21 -4.02
C SER A 142 21.85 -24.57 -4.70
N ASN A 143 21.64 -24.59 -6.03
CA ASN A 143 21.94 -25.76 -6.88
C ASN A 143 23.46 -26.06 -6.94
N LEU A 144 24.29 -25.09 -6.54
CA LEU A 144 25.76 -25.21 -6.58
C LEU A 144 26.36 -25.75 -5.27
N GLY A 145 25.53 -26.25 -4.36
CA GLY A 145 26.01 -26.80 -3.09
C GLY A 145 26.42 -25.73 -2.07
N ILE A 146 25.81 -24.53 -2.13
CA ILE A 146 26.05 -23.47 -1.16
C ILE A 146 24.84 -23.30 -0.27
N LEU A 147 25.06 -23.25 1.04
CA LEU A 147 24.06 -22.94 2.06
C LEU A 147 24.20 -21.48 2.50
N TYR A 148 23.14 -20.72 2.44
CA TYR A 148 23.10 -19.34 2.96
C TYR A 148 22.28 -19.26 4.24
N VAL A 149 22.78 -18.53 5.24
CA VAL A 149 22.08 -18.36 6.52
C VAL A 149 22.42 -17.02 7.16
N GLY A 150 21.41 -16.37 7.74
CA GLY A 150 21.57 -15.14 8.53
C GLY A 150 21.74 -15.44 10.02
N SER A 151 22.40 -14.55 10.75
CA SER A 151 22.62 -14.66 12.18
C SER A 151 22.35 -13.35 12.93
N ASP A 152 22.02 -13.45 14.22
CA ASP A 152 21.87 -12.30 15.12
C ASP A 152 23.21 -11.55 15.34
N ASP A 153 24.35 -12.12 14.92
CA ASP A 153 25.66 -11.46 14.90
C ASP A 153 25.81 -10.43 13.75
N LYS A 154 24.71 -10.15 13.03
CA LYS A 154 24.62 -9.22 11.90
C LYS A 154 25.28 -9.70 10.60
N ASN A 155 25.59 -10.98 10.49
CA ASN A 155 26.19 -11.52 9.28
C ASN A 155 25.23 -12.44 8.53
N VAL A 156 25.39 -12.47 7.21
CA VAL A 156 24.96 -13.57 6.35
C VAL A 156 26.19 -14.39 6.02
N TYR A 157 26.07 -15.69 6.11
CA TYR A 157 27.12 -16.65 5.82
C TYR A 157 26.76 -17.48 4.61
N ALA A 158 27.74 -17.76 3.76
CA ALA A 158 27.69 -18.81 2.77
C ALA A 158 28.60 -19.95 3.18
N LEU A 159 28.05 -21.15 3.24
CA LEU A 159 28.73 -22.35 3.68
C LEU A 159 28.68 -23.41 2.56
N ASP A 160 29.72 -24.18 2.42
CA ASP A 160 29.73 -25.38 1.59
C ASP A 160 28.82 -26.45 2.20
N THR A 161 27.89 -26.99 1.44
CA THR A 161 26.90 -27.94 1.96
C THR A 161 27.49 -29.30 2.35
N ALA A 162 28.58 -29.74 1.72
CA ALA A 162 29.19 -31.04 1.97
C ALA A 162 30.04 -31.02 3.25
N THR A 163 30.72 -29.90 3.52
CA THR A 163 31.73 -29.82 4.58
C THR A 163 31.37 -28.89 5.71
N GLY A 164 30.42 -27.96 5.51
CA GLY A 164 30.13 -26.88 6.43
C GLY A 164 31.18 -25.78 6.44
N ALA A 165 32.17 -25.80 5.54
CA ALA A 165 33.20 -24.78 5.45
C ALA A 165 32.61 -23.42 5.04
N LYS A 166 33.06 -22.34 5.71
CA LYS A 166 32.66 -20.99 5.34
C LYS A 166 33.31 -20.57 4.03
N LEU A 167 32.51 -20.25 3.02
CA LEU A 167 32.97 -19.69 1.76
C LEU A 167 33.17 -18.18 1.88
N TRP A 168 32.15 -17.48 2.32
CA TRP A 168 32.22 -16.04 2.58
C TRP A 168 31.22 -15.62 3.67
N LYS A 169 31.32 -14.37 4.11
CA LYS A 169 30.33 -13.71 4.97
C LYS A 169 30.16 -12.25 4.56
N PHE A 170 28.96 -11.71 4.77
CA PHE A 170 28.65 -10.30 4.59
C PHE A 170 28.07 -9.72 5.88
N THR A 171 28.56 -8.54 6.30
CA THR A 171 28.13 -7.87 7.55
C THR A 171 27.15 -6.74 7.26
N THR A 172 26.02 -6.73 7.97
CA THR A 172 24.99 -5.69 7.95
C THR A 172 25.05 -4.80 9.20
N GLY A 173 24.23 -3.74 9.23
CA GLY A 173 24.11 -2.87 10.41
C GLY A 173 23.30 -3.47 11.57
N GLY A 174 22.41 -4.43 11.30
CA GLY A 174 21.48 -5.05 12.26
C GLY A 174 21.51 -6.57 12.21
N LYS A 175 20.68 -7.22 13.03
CA LYS A 175 20.52 -8.67 13.01
C LYS A 175 19.93 -9.13 11.66
N VAL A 176 20.28 -10.33 11.23
CA VAL A 176 19.73 -10.97 10.06
C VAL A 176 18.87 -12.17 10.48
N SER A 177 17.63 -11.89 10.80
CA SER A 177 16.62 -12.90 11.18
C SER A 177 15.80 -13.40 9.97
N SER A 178 15.80 -12.65 8.87
CA SER A 178 15.14 -13.06 7.63
C SER A 178 15.88 -14.23 6.97
N SER A 179 15.14 -15.10 6.32
CA SER A 179 15.73 -16.13 5.45
C SER A 179 16.18 -15.52 4.12
N VAL A 180 17.15 -16.18 3.48
CA VAL A 180 17.66 -15.77 2.17
C VAL A 180 16.73 -16.29 1.07
N ALA A 181 16.44 -15.47 0.08
CA ALA A 181 15.79 -15.87 -1.16
C ALA A 181 16.82 -15.88 -2.30
N LEU A 182 16.78 -16.91 -3.13
CA LEU A 182 17.63 -17.02 -4.30
C LEU A 182 16.80 -16.81 -5.57
N ALA A 183 17.32 -16.00 -6.50
CA ALA A 183 16.78 -15.88 -7.84
C ALA A 183 17.64 -16.65 -8.86
N GLU A 184 17.05 -16.98 -9.98
CA GLU A 184 17.79 -17.47 -11.13
C GLU A 184 18.79 -16.39 -11.58
N GLY A 185 20.08 -16.72 -11.66
CA GLY A 185 21.13 -15.82 -12.13
C GLY A 185 22.06 -15.24 -11.08
N LEU A 186 22.42 -16.02 -10.08
CA LEU A 186 23.54 -15.76 -9.16
C LEU A 186 23.35 -14.60 -8.15
N ALA A 187 22.14 -14.15 -7.88
CA ALA A 187 21.88 -13.16 -6.83
C ALA A 187 21.09 -13.75 -5.68
N ILE A 188 21.48 -13.38 -4.46
CA ILE A 188 20.72 -13.64 -3.25
C ILE A 188 20.10 -12.35 -2.72
N TYR A 189 18.95 -12.50 -2.04
CA TYR A 189 18.23 -11.40 -1.39
C TYR A 189 17.94 -11.76 0.06
N PHE A 190 18.12 -10.81 0.96
CA PHE A 190 17.78 -10.96 2.37
C PHE A 190 17.50 -9.60 2.99
N CYS A 191 16.97 -9.61 4.20
CA CYS A 191 16.63 -8.42 4.95
C CYS A 191 17.34 -8.38 6.30
N SER A 192 17.52 -7.20 6.83
CA SER A 192 18.16 -7.01 8.14
C SER A 192 17.31 -6.09 9.03
N GLU A 193 17.42 -6.26 10.34
CA GLU A 193 16.77 -5.38 11.31
C GLU A 193 17.34 -3.95 11.28
N ASP A 194 18.40 -3.67 10.48
CA ASP A 194 18.81 -2.32 10.15
C ASP A 194 17.87 -1.60 9.18
N GLY A 195 16.83 -2.29 8.70
CA GLY A 195 15.82 -1.77 7.79
C GLY A 195 16.25 -1.76 6.32
N TYR A 196 17.29 -2.48 5.95
CA TYR A 196 17.70 -2.64 4.55
C TYR A 196 17.28 -4.00 3.99
N ILE A 197 16.89 -3.96 2.72
CA ILE A 197 16.80 -5.11 1.82
C ILE A 197 18.11 -5.14 1.03
N TYR A 198 18.81 -6.24 1.06
CA TYR A 198 20.10 -6.41 0.39
C TYR A 198 19.99 -7.38 -0.78
N SER A 199 20.78 -7.11 -1.82
CA SER A 199 21.12 -8.07 -2.86
C SER A 199 22.63 -8.24 -2.93
N LEU A 200 23.08 -9.48 -2.86
CA LEU A 200 24.48 -9.83 -3.04
C LEU A 200 24.65 -10.81 -4.20
N ASP A 201 25.83 -10.81 -4.78
CA ASP A 201 26.29 -11.89 -5.62
C ASP A 201 26.37 -13.18 -4.79
N ALA A 202 25.80 -14.25 -5.28
CA ALA A 202 25.67 -15.50 -4.53
C ALA A 202 27.02 -16.21 -4.30
N ASP A 203 27.94 -16.11 -5.25
CA ASP A 203 29.23 -16.81 -5.21
C ASP A 203 30.26 -16.03 -4.39
N THR A 204 30.29 -14.71 -4.54
CA THR A 204 31.35 -13.86 -3.94
C THR A 204 30.91 -13.17 -2.68
N GLY A 205 29.60 -13.00 -2.45
CA GLY A 205 29.05 -12.21 -1.33
C GLY A 205 29.20 -10.70 -1.52
N GLU A 206 29.60 -10.23 -2.71
CA GLU A 206 29.70 -8.81 -3.02
C GLU A 206 28.31 -8.17 -3.13
N LYS A 207 28.19 -6.95 -2.58
CA LYS A 207 26.92 -6.23 -2.59
C LYS A 207 26.61 -5.70 -3.99
N ILE A 208 25.47 -6.15 -4.56
CA ILE A 208 24.95 -5.62 -5.81
C ILE A 208 24.17 -4.32 -5.53
N TRP A 209 23.23 -4.37 -4.60
CA TRP A 209 22.48 -3.18 -4.17
C TRP A 209 21.93 -3.35 -2.75
N ALA A 210 21.49 -2.23 -2.16
CA ALA A 210 20.71 -2.21 -0.93
C ALA A 210 19.62 -1.14 -1.02
N TYR A 211 18.43 -1.44 -0.48
CA TYR A 211 17.28 -0.53 -0.43
C TYR A 211 16.84 -0.32 1.02
N LYS A 212 16.70 0.94 1.45
CA LYS A 212 16.29 1.31 2.81
C LYS A 212 14.77 1.44 2.89
N THR A 213 14.16 0.77 3.88
CA THR A 213 12.78 0.98 4.31
C THR A 213 12.73 1.93 5.52
N SER A 214 11.54 2.35 5.94
CA SER A 214 11.38 3.23 7.10
C SER A 214 11.34 2.48 8.44
N GLY A 215 11.25 1.15 8.43
CA GLY A 215 11.18 0.30 9.62
C GLY A 215 12.14 -0.88 9.55
N LYS A 216 12.16 -1.66 10.62
CA LYS A 216 12.84 -2.95 10.66
C LYS A 216 12.19 -3.93 9.69
N ILE A 217 12.96 -4.91 9.25
CA ILE A 217 12.46 -5.96 8.39
C ILE A 217 12.80 -7.31 9.02
N SER A 218 11.77 -8.01 9.47
CA SER A 218 11.85 -9.37 10.00
C SER A 218 11.31 -10.41 9.01
N ALA A 219 10.47 -9.98 8.06
CA ALA A 219 9.96 -10.82 7.00
C ALA A 219 11.05 -11.22 6.01
N SER A 220 10.95 -12.44 5.46
CA SER A 220 11.87 -12.88 4.42
C SER A 220 11.42 -12.40 3.05
N PRO A 221 12.36 -12.02 2.16
CA PRO A 221 12.05 -11.63 0.80
C PRO A 221 11.51 -12.81 -0.01
N VAL A 222 10.70 -12.48 -1.00
CA VAL A 222 10.11 -13.43 -1.93
C VAL A 222 10.42 -13.00 -3.36
N VAL A 223 10.86 -13.93 -4.19
CA VAL A 223 11.13 -13.69 -5.60
C VAL A 223 9.85 -13.96 -6.40
N GLY A 224 9.29 -12.91 -6.96
CA GLY A 224 8.11 -12.96 -7.81
C GLY A 224 8.45 -12.91 -9.29
N HIS A 225 7.42 -12.84 -10.14
CA HIS A 225 7.59 -12.74 -11.59
C HIS A 225 8.46 -11.56 -12.01
N ASN A 226 9.17 -11.71 -13.12
CA ASN A 226 10.09 -10.71 -13.68
C ASN A 226 11.14 -10.24 -12.66
N ASN A 227 11.64 -11.17 -11.86
CA ASN A 227 12.62 -10.91 -10.80
C ASN A 227 12.20 -9.72 -9.89
N SER A 228 10.92 -9.71 -9.48
CA SER A 228 10.41 -8.77 -8.49
C SER A 228 10.72 -9.27 -7.11
N ILE A 229 11.25 -8.42 -6.23
CA ILE A 229 11.51 -8.77 -4.83
C ILE A 229 10.42 -8.16 -3.97
N ILE A 230 9.67 -9.02 -3.27
CA ILE A 230 8.52 -8.63 -2.44
C ILE A 230 8.89 -8.81 -0.97
N VAL A 231 8.74 -7.74 -0.18
CA VAL A 231 9.16 -7.72 1.23
C VAL A 231 8.17 -6.95 2.09
N GLY A 232 7.74 -7.55 3.18
CA GLY A 232 6.99 -6.87 4.25
C GLY A 232 7.92 -6.16 5.23
N SER A 233 7.53 -4.99 5.74
CA SER A 233 8.28 -4.22 6.74
C SER A 233 7.41 -3.89 7.94
N GLU A 234 8.07 -3.67 9.09
CA GLU A 234 7.41 -3.20 10.32
C GLU A 234 6.94 -1.75 10.24
N ASP A 235 7.27 -1.02 9.14
CA ASP A 235 6.70 0.29 8.82
C ASP A 235 5.30 0.23 8.17
N ASN A 236 4.67 -0.93 8.21
CA ASN A 236 3.35 -1.21 7.65
C ASN A 236 3.27 -1.20 6.12
N HIS A 237 4.39 -1.24 5.41
CA HIS A 237 4.40 -1.31 3.95
C HIS A 237 4.86 -2.66 3.44
N LEU A 238 4.18 -3.11 2.39
CA LEU A 238 4.67 -4.16 1.51
C LEU A 238 5.39 -3.49 0.33
N TYR A 239 6.65 -3.83 0.15
CA TYR A 239 7.52 -3.30 -0.90
C TYR A 239 7.66 -4.29 -2.05
N CYS A 240 7.68 -3.79 -3.28
CA CYS A 240 8.08 -4.53 -4.45
C CYS A 240 9.21 -3.79 -5.17
N LEU A 241 10.36 -4.45 -5.29
CA LEU A 241 11.56 -3.91 -5.92
C LEU A 241 11.88 -4.66 -7.21
N ASN A 242 12.62 -4.02 -8.10
CA ASN A 242 13.28 -4.69 -9.20
C ASN A 242 14.51 -5.45 -8.69
N GLY A 243 14.58 -6.76 -8.82
CA GLY A 243 15.65 -7.59 -8.26
C GLY A 243 17.03 -7.29 -8.83
N ARG A 244 17.14 -6.84 -10.08
CA ARG A 244 18.46 -6.51 -10.68
C ARG A 244 19.00 -5.17 -10.18
N THR A 245 18.13 -4.18 -9.97
CA THR A 245 18.55 -2.79 -9.74
C THR A 245 18.24 -2.27 -8.35
N GLY A 246 17.45 -2.98 -7.56
CA GLY A 246 16.97 -2.50 -6.25
C GLY A 246 15.97 -1.34 -6.33
N LYS A 247 15.58 -0.89 -7.52
CA LYS A 247 14.64 0.24 -7.67
C LYS A 247 13.23 -0.18 -7.23
N LEU A 248 12.56 0.72 -6.51
CA LEU A 248 11.17 0.55 -6.10
C LEU A 248 10.27 0.49 -7.35
N LYS A 249 9.45 -0.57 -7.46
CA LYS A 249 8.37 -0.67 -8.44
C LYS A 249 7.10 -0.07 -7.88
N TRP A 250 6.70 -0.51 -6.68
CA TRP A 250 5.57 0.00 -5.91
C TRP A 250 5.74 -0.34 -4.43
N ARG A 251 5.01 0.36 -3.59
CA ARG A 251 4.81 0.00 -2.17
C ARG A 251 3.36 0.21 -1.80
N THR A 252 2.83 -0.64 -0.91
CA THR A 252 1.45 -0.59 -0.46
C THR A 252 1.40 -0.52 1.05
N PHE A 253 0.68 0.46 1.58
CA PHE A 253 0.43 0.59 3.01
C PHE A 253 -0.64 -0.42 3.45
N LEU A 254 -0.34 -1.22 4.47
CA LEU A 254 -1.27 -2.08 5.18
C LEU A 254 -1.39 -1.56 6.61
N ASN A 255 -2.55 -1.76 7.25
CA ASN A 255 -2.85 -1.10 8.53
C ASN A 255 -2.11 -1.67 9.77
N GLY A 256 -1.07 -2.47 9.58
CA GLY A 256 -0.26 -3.04 10.65
C GLY A 256 1.08 -3.55 10.16
N PRO A 257 2.03 -3.81 11.07
CA PRO A 257 3.36 -4.30 10.71
C PRO A 257 3.26 -5.64 9.96
N ILE A 258 4.10 -5.79 8.94
CA ILE A 258 4.12 -6.99 8.11
C ILE A 258 5.32 -7.85 8.51
N LEU A 259 5.04 -8.88 9.31
CA LEU A 259 6.04 -9.83 9.81
C LEU A 259 6.02 -11.13 9.02
N SER A 260 4.92 -11.41 8.32
CA SER A 260 4.79 -12.58 7.47
C SER A 260 5.55 -12.38 6.16
N SER A 261 6.19 -13.43 5.66
CA SER A 261 6.67 -13.45 4.29
C SER A 261 5.50 -13.69 3.33
N ALA A 262 5.56 -13.11 2.15
CA ALA A 262 4.50 -13.29 1.18
C ALA A 262 4.49 -14.71 0.59
N ALA A 263 3.34 -15.13 0.05
CA ALA A 263 3.24 -16.24 -0.90
C ALA A 263 2.72 -15.70 -2.24
N ILE A 264 3.02 -16.41 -3.30
CA ILE A 264 2.54 -16.09 -4.65
C ILE A 264 1.60 -17.20 -5.09
N GLY A 265 0.36 -16.86 -5.34
CA GLY A 265 -0.66 -17.80 -5.83
C GLY A 265 -0.55 -18.08 -7.34
N PRO A 266 -1.35 -19.03 -7.87
CA PRO A 266 -1.29 -19.46 -9.26
C PRO A 266 -1.50 -18.35 -10.31
N SER A 267 -2.25 -17.30 -9.94
CA SER A 267 -2.50 -16.12 -10.78
C SER A 267 -1.43 -15.03 -10.64
N GLY A 268 -0.30 -15.30 -9.99
CA GLY A 268 0.73 -14.31 -9.65
C GLY A 268 0.32 -13.38 -8.50
N ARG A 269 -0.87 -13.53 -7.91
CA ARG A 269 -1.31 -12.73 -6.76
C ARG A 269 -0.39 -12.87 -5.58
N ILE A 270 -0.09 -11.75 -4.97
CA ILE A 270 0.72 -11.70 -3.75
C ILE A 270 -0.23 -11.85 -2.55
N ILE A 271 0.07 -12.79 -1.66
CA ILE A 271 -0.74 -13.10 -0.49
C ILE A 271 0.14 -12.90 0.74
N VAL A 272 -0.29 -12.08 1.69
CA VAL A 272 0.52 -11.72 2.86
C VAL A 272 -0.35 -11.49 4.09
N GLY A 273 0.13 -11.89 5.25
CA GLY A 273 -0.51 -11.63 6.54
C GLY A 273 -0.08 -10.28 7.12
N GLY A 274 -1.03 -9.56 7.71
CA GLY A 274 -0.81 -8.29 8.41
C GLY A 274 -0.96 -8.40 9.92
N GLY A 275 -0.28 -7.51 10.64
CA GLY A 275 -0.43 -7.34 12.09
C GLY A 275 -1.78 -6.77 12.52
N ASP A 276 -2.60 -6.32 11.56
CA ASP A 276 -3.97 -5.82 11.73
C ASP A 276 -5.05 -6.89 11.60
N ASP A 277 -4.69 -8.16 11.81
CA ASP A 277 -5.59 -9.33 11.77
C ASP A 277 -6.09 -9.70 10.36
N LYS A 278 -5.48 -9.16 9.31
CA LYS A 278 -5.95 -9.42 7.94
C LYS A 278 -4.93 -10.18 7.10
N LEU A 279 -5.48 -11.09 6.28
CA LEU A 279 -4.78 -11.64 5.14
C LEU A 279 -5.12 -10.79 3.91
N TYR A 280 -4.11 -10.32 3.22
CA TYR A 280 -4.24 -9.48 2.03
C TYR A 280 -3.90 -10.25 0.77
N GLN A 281 -4.65 -9.99 -0.29
CA GLN A 281 -4.33 -10.41 -1.64
C GLN A 281 -4.10 -9.16 -2.50
N LEU A 282 -2.92 -9.03 -3.10
CA LEU A 282 -2.52 -7.86 -3.86
C LEU A 282 -2.24 -8.21 -5.33
N ASN A 283 -2.44 -7.22 -6.18
CA ASN A 283 -2.05 -7.28 -7.58
C ASN A 283 -0.51 -7.14 -7.69
N PRO A 284 0.18 -8.08 -8.37
CA PRO A 284 1.64 -8.04 -8.49
C PRO A 284 2.18 -6.86 -9.33
N VAL A 285 1.36 -6.23 -10.18
CA VAL A 285 1.78 -5.19 -11.10
C VAL A 285 1.90 -3.83 -10.41
N ASP A 286 0.89 -3.47 -9.62
CA ASP A 286 0.74 -2.14 -9.01
C ASP A 286 0.65 -2.16 -7.49
N GLY A 287 0.63 -3.35 -6.87
CA GLY A 287 0.46 -3.51 -5.43
C GLY A 287 -0.95 -3.20 -4.91
N GLY A 288 -1.93 -2.99 -5.79
CA GLY A 288 -3.31 -2.71 -5.40
C GLY A 288 -3.92 -3.86 -4.60
N ILE A 289 -4.61 -3.53 -3.49
CA ILE A 289 -5.32 -4.53 -2.68
C ILE A 289 -6.55 -5.02 -3.44
N VAL A 290 -6.53 -6.30 -3.81
CA VAL A 290 -7.62 -6.94 -4.55
C VAL A 290 -8.66 -7.51 -3.60
N ARG A 291 -8.20 -8.09 -2.46
CA ARG A 291 -9.06 -8.75 -1.48
C ARG A 291 -8.44 -8.76 -0.10
N GLN A 292 -9.29 -8.88 0.90
CA GLN A 292 -8.89 -9.02 2.31
C GLN A 292 -9.75 -10.08 2.97
N TYR A 293 -9.14 -10.88 3.86
CA TYR A 293 -9.85 -11.75 4.79
C TYR A 293 -9.49 -11.35 6.21
N LYS A 294 -10.49 -11.19 7.10
CA LYS A 294 -10.26 -10.80 8.49
C LYS A 294 -10.28 -12.02 9.40
N ALA A 295 -9.15 -12.30 10.05
CA ALA A 295 -9.03 -13.21 11.17
C ALA A 295 -9.44 -12.51 12.49
N ARG A 296 -9.20 -13.14 13.64
CA ARG A 296 -9.49 -12.56 14.97
C ARG A 296 -8.22 -12.16 15.73
N GLY A 297 -7.07 -12.24 15.10
CA GLY A 297 -5.77 -11.89 15.65
C GLY A 297 -4.72 -11.79 14.55
N ALA A 298 -3.60 -11.12 14.85
CA ALA A 298 -2.53 -10.85 13.91
C ALA A 298 -2.06 -12.11 13.16
N ILE A 299 -1.80 -11.95 11.88
CA ILE A 299 -1.32 -13.02 11.00
C ILE A 299 0.17 -12.82 10.77
N VAL A 300 0.99 -13.45 11.61
CA VAL A 300 2.45 -13.44 11.51
C VAL A 300 3.01 -14.68 10.80
N SER A 301 2.21 -15.74 10.73
CA SER A 301 2.47 -16.90 9.90
C SER A 301 2.49 -16.51 8.42
N SER A 302 3.49 -16.97 7.67
CA SER A 302 3.48 -16.79 6.23
C SER A 302 2.47 -17.74 5.59
N PRO A 303 1.62 -17.26 4.67
CA PRO A 303 0.62 -18.10 4.04
C PRO A 303 1.24 -19.15 3.12
N ALA A 304 0.52 -20.26 2.90
CA ALA A 304 0.82 -21.26 1.89
C ALA A 304 -0.40 -21.43 0.98
N VAL A 305 -0.18 -21.60 -0.31
CA VAL A 305 -1.23 -21.74 -1.33
C VAL A 305 -1.18 -23.13 -1.94
N GLY A 306 -2.28 -23.85 -1.85
CA GLY A 306 -2.45 -25.16 -2.49
C GLY A 306 -2.81 -25.06 -3.96
N ASN A 307 -2.56 -26.13 -4.71
CA ASN A 307 -2.97 -26.25 -6.12
C ASN A 307 -4.50 -26.19 -6.31
N ASP A 308 -5.23 -26.49 -5.25
CA ASP A 308 -6.68 -26.35 -5.15
C ASP A 308 -7.13 -24.89 -5.02
N GLY A 309 -6.21 -23.94 -4.92
CA GLY A 309 -6.51 -22.52 -4.72
C GLY A 309 -6.84 -22.16 -3.27
N ILE A 310 -6.64 -23.07 -2.33
CA ILE A 310 -6.86 -22.80 -0.89
C ILE A 310 -5.60 -22.17 -0.29
N ILE A 311 -5.80 -21.11 0.49
CA ILE A 311 -4.77 -20.42 1.23
C ILE A 311 -4.81 -20.91 2.68
N TYR A 312 -3.71 -21.48 3.15
CA TYR A 312 -3.53 -21.92 4.52
C TYR A 312 -2.66 -20.94 5.29
N PHE A 313 -3.05 -20.60 6.53
CA PHE A 313 -2.27 -19.71 7.39
C PHE A 313 -2.62 -19.89 8.87
N GLY A 314 -1.68 -19.52 9.74
CA GLY A 314 -1.87 -19.46 11.17
C GLY A 314 -2.16 -18.04 11.66
N SER A 315 -2.78 -17.90 12.82
CA SER A 315 -3.05 -16.61 13.45
C SER A 315 -2.77 -16.62 14.96
N ASN A 316 -2.47 -15.46 15.50
CA ASN A 316 -2.31 -15.24 16.93
C ASN A 316 -3.61 -15.46 17.73
N ASP A 317 -4.76 -15.58 17.06
CA ASP A 317 -6.05 -15.96 17.66
C ASP A 317 -6.14 -17.46 18.01
N ARG A 318 -5.03 -18.20 17.87
CA ARG A 318 -4.93 -19.65 18.14
C ARG A 318 -5.71 -20.49 17.12
N ARG A 319 -5.75 -20.05 15.84
CA ARG A 319 -6.41 -20.81 14.77
C ARG A 319 -5.50 -21.02 13.58
N ILE A 320 -5.70 -22.19 12.97
CA ILE A 320 -5.25 -22.47 11.62
C ILE A 320 -6.44 -22.26 10.70
N TYR A 321 -6.25 -21.57 9.61
CA TYR A 321 -7.29 -21.23 8.64
C TYR A 321 -7.00 -21.83 7.28
N ALA A 322 -8.07 -22.23 6.60
CA ALA A 322 -8.10 -22.52 5.18
C ALA A 322 -9.16 -21.63 4.52
N VAL A 323 -8.74 -20.84 3.53
CA VAL A 323 -9.56 -19.81 2.87
C VAL A 323 -9.35 -19.89 1.37
N GLU A 324 -10.41 -19.85 0.58
CA GLU A 324 -10.32 -19.80 -0.88
C GLU A 324 -9.74 -18.48 -1.38
N LEU A 325 -9.22 -18.47 -2.61
CA LEU A 325 -8.76 -17.23 -3.28
C LEU A 325 -9.88 -16.18 -3.45
N ASN A 326 -11.16 -16.59 -3.48
CA ASN A 326 -12.31 -15.69 -3.49
C ASN A 326 -12.58 -15.04 -2.11
N GLY A 327 -11.89 -15.49 -1.05
CA GLY A 327 -12.01 -14.98 0.32
C GLY A 327 -13.00 -15.76 1.18
N ASP A 328 -13.62 -16.83 0.69
CA ASP A 328 -14.53 -17.64 1.47
C ASP A 328 -13.75 -18.58 2.39
N LYS A 329 -14.22 -18.69 3.63
CA LYS A 329 -13.62 -19.60 4.61
C LYS A 329 -14.04 -21.02 4.32
N VAL A 330 -13.08 -21.91 4.03
CA VAL A 330 -13.31 -23.34 3.89
C VAL A 330 -13.46 -23.97 5.27
N TRP A 331 -12.43 -23.81 6.11
CA TRP A 331 -12.47 -24.29 7.49
C TRP A 331 -11.52 -23.49 8.39
N SER A 332 -11.62 -23.70 9.69
CA SER A 332 -10.62 -23.27 10.65
C SER A 332 -10.55 -24.25 11.81
N HIS A 333 -9.33 -24.52 12.28
CA HIS A 333 -9.07 -25.40 13.43
C HIS A 333 -8.58 -24.58 14.62
N GLN A 334 -9.17 -24.83 15.82
CA GLN A 334 -8.77 -24.17 17.05
C GLN A 334 -7.62 -24.96 17.71
N THR A 335 -6.51 -24.26 17.97
CA THR A 335 -5.38 -24.74 18.77
C THR A 335 -5.43 -24.14 20.18
N ASN A 336 -4.58 -24.64 21.12
CA ASN A 336 -4.48 -24.07 22.46
C ASN A 336 -3.39 -22.99 22.60
N GLY A 337 -2.54 -22.80 21.57
CA GLY A 337 -1.49 -21.79 21.50
C GLY A 337 -1.60 -20.95 20.23
N ARG A 338 -0.85 -19.84 20.16
CA ARG A 338 -0.77 -19.05 18.93
C ARG A 338 -0.17 -19.89 17.81
N VAL A 339 -0.55 -19.60 16.57
CA VAL A 339 -0.04 -20.28 15.39
C VAL A 339 0.82 -19.29 14.60
N VAL A 340 2.11 -19.27 14.91
CA VAL A 340 3.10 -18.41 14.26
C VAL A 340 3.92 -19.17 13.19
N SER A 341 3.92 -20.49 13.27
CA SER A 341 4.52 -21.38 12.28
C SER A 341 3.80 -21.23 10.93
N SER A 342 4.57 -21.19 9.85
CA SER A 342 4.02 -21.16 8.49
C SER A 342 3.68 -22.56 7.99
N PRO A 343 2.51 -22.76 7.36
CA PRO A 343 2.14 -24.06 6.82
C PRO A 343 3.13 -24.60 5.79
N ALA A 344 3.29 -25.91 5.75
CA ALA A 344 3.94 -26.61 4.65
C ALA A 344 2.92 -27.56 4.00
N ILE A 345 2.87 -27.56 2.66
CA ILE A 345 1.98 -28.41 1.89
C ILE A 345 2.82 -29.52 1.24
N GLY A 346 2.53 -30.78 1.58
CA GLY A 346 3.16 -31.94 0.98
C GLY A 346 2.74 -32.16 -0.47
N SER A 347 3.45 -33.02 -1.19
CA SER A 347 3.10 -33.39 -2.58
C SER A 347 1.76 -34.13 -2.69
N ASP A 348 1.30 -34.73 -1.60
CA ASP A 348 0.00 -35.36 -1.44
C ASP A 348 -1.13 -34.39 -1.03
N GLY A 349 -0.82 -33.11 -0.91
CA GLY A 349 -1.75 -32.09 -0.46
C GLY A 349 -1.91 -31.96 1.05
N SER A 350 -1.30 -32.85 1.85
CA SER A 350 -1.34 -32.75 3.30
C SER A 350 -0.72 -31.46 3.80
N VAL A 351 -1.33 -30.83 4.82
CA VAL A 351 -0.90 -29.53 5.35
C VAL A 351 -0.38 -29.71 6.78
N TYR A 352 0.86 -29.30 7.01
CA TYR A 352 1.53 -29.41 8.30
C TYR A 352 1.75 -28.03 8.91
N VAL A 353 1.39 -27.83 10.18
CA VAL A 353 1.49 -26.55 10.88
C VAL A 353 1.87 -26.76 12.35
N GLY A 354 2.85 -26.01 12.83
CA GLY A 354 3.24 -25.98 14.24
C GLY A 354 2.42 -24.96 15.04
N SER A 355 2.28 -25.19 16.35
CA SER A 355 1.62 -24.26 17.27
C SER A 355 2.41 -24.10 18.57
N GLU A 356 2.26 -22.97 19.22
CA GLU A 356 2.82 -22.70 20.56
C GLU A 356 2.19 -23.58 21.66
N ASP A 357 1.18 -24.40 21.35
CA ASP A 357 0.62 -25.41 22.26
C ASP A 357 1.41 -26.72 22.28
N HIS A 358 2.65 -26.68 21.80
CA HIS A 358 3.58 -27.84 21.78
C HIS A 358 3.21 -28.92 20.77
N LYS A 359 2.41 -28.60 19.75
CA LYS A 359 1.98 -29.58 18.75
C LYS A 359 2.36 -29.21 17.34
N LEU A 360 2.66 -30.25 16.58
CA LEU A 360 2.58 -30.22 15.12
C LEU A 360 1.24 -30.83 14.72
N TYR A 361 0.50 -30.18 13.88
CA TYR A 361 -0.77 -30.60 13.32
C TYR A 361 -0.61 -31.01 11.86
N ALA A 362 -1.28 -32.08 11.46
CA ALA A 362 -1.41 -32.52 10.08
C ALA A 362 -2.87 -32.58 9.67
N PHE A 363 -3.19 -31.99 8.54
CA PHE A 363 -4.51 -31.99 7.94
C PHE A 363 -4.43 -32.66 6.58
N SER A 364 -5.45 -33.45 6.22
CA SER A 364 -5.55 -34.02 4.88
C SER A 364 -5.79 -32.91 3.86
N GLY A 365 -5.15 -33.02 2.73
CA GLY A 365 -5.51 -32.25 1.54
C GLY A 365 -6.92 -32.62 1.07
N ASN A 366 -7.54 -31.74 0.28
CA ASN A 366 -8.86 -32.02 -0.29
C ASN A 366 -8.71 -33.10 -1.39
N ALA A 367 -8.82 -34.37 -0.96
CA ALA A 367 -8.59 -35.55 -1.81
C ALA A 367 -9.57 -35.69 -3.00
N ALA A 368 -10.57 -34.79 -3.13
CA ALA A 368 -11.59 -34.87 -4.17
C ALA A 368 -11.16 -34.23 -5.52
N GLU A 369 -10.07 -33.46 -5.54
CA GLU A 369 -9.60 -32.81 -6.77
C GLU A 369 -8.21 -33.31 -7.18
N VAL A 370 -8.03 -33.47 -8.50
CA VAL A 370 -6.88 -34.09 -9.17
C VAL A 370 -5.55 -33.31 -9.01
N ARG A 371 -5.54 -32.20 -8.26
CA ARG A 371 -4.36 -31.32 -8.10
C ARG A 371 -3.92 -31.28 -6.64
N LEU A 372 -3.13 -32.27 -6.26
CA LEU A 372 -2.51 -32.31 -4.93
C LEU A 372 -1.22 -31.47 -4.90
N GLY A 373 -0.83 -31.00 -3.69
CA GLY A 373 0.43 -30.30 -3.47
C GLY A 373 0.33 -28.76 -3.42
N PRO A 374 1.47 -28.09 -3.30
CA PRO A 374 1.51 -26.63 -3.28
C PRO A 374 1.13 -26.05 -4.66
N ALA A 375 0.65 -24.80 -4.67
CA ALA A 375 0.32 -24.09 -5.89
C ALA A 375 1.52 -24.01 -6.84
N ILE A 376 1.26 -24.19 -8.13
CA ILE A 376 2.27 -23.99 -9.16
C ILE A 376 2.43 -22.48 -9.37
N SER A 377 3.45 -21.92 -8.74
CA SER A 377 3.77 -20.49 -8.81
C SER A 377 5.24 -20.27 -8.49
N SER A 378 5.75 -19.06 -8.67
CA SER A 378 7.15 -18.74 -8.37
C SER A 378 7.50 -18.89 -6.87
N TRP A 379 6.51 -18.73 -5.98
CA TRP A 379 6.73 -18.79 -4.52
C TRP A 379 5.45 -19.15 -3.74
N PRO A 380 4.97 -20.41 -3.79
CA PRO A 380 3.66 -20.79 -3.26
C PRO A 380 3.58 -20.78 -1.73
N MET A 381 4.72 -20.85 -1.03
CA MET A 381 4.79 -20.90 0.43
C MET A 381 6.13 -20.37 0.95
N PHE A 382 6.24 -20.22 2.27
CA PHE A 382 7.50 -19.84 2.92
C PHE A 382 8.63 -20.81 2.54
N GLY A 383 9.75 -20.24 2.07
CA GLY A 383 10.89 -21.03 1.57
C GLY A 383 10.66 -21.69 0.20
N LYS A 384 9.68 -21.19 -0.58
CA LYS A 384 9.33 -21.56 -1.95
C LYS A 384 8.61 -22.92 -2.07
N ASN A 385 9.09 -23.98 -1.47
CA ASN A 385 8.51 -25.33 -1.58
C ASN A 385 8.43 -26.04 -0.22
N SER A 386 7.85 -27.24 -0.21
CA SER A 386 7.68 -28.04 1.01
C SER A 386 8.99 -28.41 1.71
N ARG A 387 10.10 -28.46 0.98
CA ARG A 387 11.46 -28.70 1.49
C ARG A 387 12.17 -27.44 1.96
N ARG A 388 11.53 -26.26 1.80
CA ARG A 388 12.10 -24.96 2.15
C ARG A 388 13.38 -24.62 1.39
N LEU A 389 13.39 -24.90 0.08
CA LEU A 389 14.53 -24.71 -0.80
C LEU A 389 14.31 -23.49 -1.73
N PRO A 390 14.59 -22.27 -1.28
CA PRO A 390 14.25 -21.06 -2.03
C PRO A 390 15.04 -20.86 -3.33
N GLY A 391 16.05 -21.67 -3.59
CA GLY A 391 16.86 -21.61 -4.82
C GLY A 391 16.79 -22.86 -5.69
N LEU A 392 16.33 -23.98 -5.16
CA LEU A 392 16.26 -25.22 -5.92
C LEU A 392 14.97 -25.24 -6.75
N ILE A 393 15.10 -25.34 -8.07
CA ILE A 393 14.04 -25.85 -8.94
C ILE A 393 13.96 -27.33 -8.63
N GLU A 394 12.78 -27.83 -8.26
CA GLU A 394 12.56 -29.28 -8.20
C GLU A 394 12.57 -29.78 -9.64
N GLU A 395 13.73 -30.16 -10.13
CA GLU A 395 13.84 -31.00 -11.31
C GLU A 395 13.40 -32.43 -10.93
N ASP A 396 12.10 -32.64 -10.87
CA ASP A 396 11.57 -33.97 -11.01
C ASP A 396 11.67 -34.30 -12.52
N ASN A 397 12.75 -34.98 -12.92
CA ASN A 397 13.17 -35.16 -14.28
C ASN A 397 12.21 -36.01 -15.17
N GLN A 398 10.93 -36.19 -14.78
CA GLN A 398 9.94 -36.98 -15.52
C GLN A 398 8.50 -36.49 -15.30
N THR A 399 8.26 -35.18 -15.22
CA THR A 399 6.93 -34.63 -15.01
C THR A 399 6.32 -34.03 -16.26
N ALA A 400 4.99 -34.16 -16.37
CA ALA A 400 4.20 -33.41 -17.34
C ALA A 400 4.47 -31.88 -17.19
N PRO A 401 4.31 -31.09 -18.26
CA PRO A 401 4.46 -29.64 -18.18
C PRO A 401 3.51 -29.06 -17.14
N TYR A 402 3.92 -28.02 -16.43
CA TYR A 402 3.01 -27.28 -15.57
C TYR A 402 3.11 -25.78 -15.84
N ILE A 403 1.96 -25.11 -15.87
CA ILE A 403 1.88 -23.72 -16.26
C ILE A 403 2.06 -22.84 -15.02
N VAL A 404 3.12 -22.02 -15.02
CA VAL A 404 3.48 -21.09 -13.93
C VAL A 404 2.75 -19.77 -14.08
N PHE A 405 2.51 -19.36 -15.34
CA PHE A 405 1.76 -18.16 -15.65
C PHE A 405 0.62 -18.50 -16.62
N GLN A 406 -0.60 -18.31 -16.13
CA GLN A 406 -1.81 -18.52 -16.90
C GLN A 406 -2.06 -17.35 -17.84
N PRO A 407 -2.57 -17.58 -19.06
CA PRO A 407 -2.99 -16.50 -19.93
C PRO A 407 -4.08 -15.66 -19.25
N GLN A 408 -3.97 -14.34 -19.41
CA GLN A 408 -4.87 -13.40 -18.74
C GLN A 408 -5.95 -12.89 -19.69
N SER A 409 -7.18 -12.81 -19.20
CA SER A 409 -8.28 -12.20 -19.95
C SER A 409 -7.99 -10.73 -20.25
N GLN A 410 -8.33 -10.26 -21.45
CA GLN A 410 -8.03 -8.93 -21.92
C GLN A 410 -9.22 -8.32 -22.66
N ILE A 411 -9.38 -7.01 -22.53
CA ILE A 411 -10.26 -6.19 -23.37
C ILE A 411 -9.37 -5.33 -24.26
N ARG A 412 -9.52 -5.43 -25.58
CA ARG A 412 -8.70 -4.72 -26.56
C ARG A 412 -9.56 -4.03 -27.60
N PRO A 413 -9.21 -2.81 -28.02
CA PRO A 413 -9.84 -2.18 -29.17
C PRO A 413 -9.54 -2.92 -30.47
N LEU A 414 -10.48 -2.83 -31.40
CA LEU A 414 -10.31 -3.31 -32.78
C LEU A 414 -9.03 -2.71 -33.40
N GLY A 415 -8.27 -3.51 -34.15
CA GLY A 415 -7.02 -3.12 -34.81
C GLY A 415 -5.80 -3.09 -33.91
N GLN A 416 -5.96 -3.30 -32.59
CA GLN A 416 -4.80 -3.34 -31.66
C GLN A 416 -4.12 -4.70 -31.60
N ARG A 417 -2.86 -4.68 -31.17
CA ARG A 417 -2.08 -5.91 -30.94
C ARG A 417 -2.54 -6.61 -29.66
N VAL A 418 -2.61 -7.94 -29.73
CA VAL A 418 -2.91 -8.80 -28.58
C VAL A 418 -1.77 -9.79 -28.39
N ALA A 419 -1.39 -10.00 -27.14
CA ALA A 419 -0.49 -11.08 -26.75
C ALA A 419 -1.07 -11.81 -25.54
N LEU A 420 -1.32 -13.13 -25.67
CA LEU A 420 -1.63 -14.02 -24.56
C LEU A 420 -0.42 -14.88 -24.29
N LEU A 421 0.10 -14.85 -23.07
CA LEU A 421 1.30 -15.57 -22.65
C LEU A 421 0.92 -16.69 -21.69
N ALA A 422 1.48 -17.88 -21.91
CA ALA A 422 1.57 -18.95 -20.93
C ALA A 422 3.04 -19.25 -20.65
N GLU A 423 3.43 -19.18 -19.40
CA GLU A 423 4.77 -19.57 -18.96
C GLU A 423 4.69 -20.98 -18.38
N VAL A 424 5.60 -21.86 -18.80
CA VAL A 424 5.60 -23.28 -18.42
C VAL A 424 6.93 -23.67 -17.81
N HIS A 425 6.87 -24.54 -16.80
CA HIS A 425 8.03 -25.24 -16.26
C HIS A 425 7.86 -26.75 -16.42
N GLY A 426 8.96 -27.48 -16.34
CA GLY A 426 9.07 -28.91 -16.50
C GLY A 426 10.21 -29.24 -17.43
N GLN A 427 10.35 -30.52 -17.78
CA GLN A 427 11.40 -30.93 -18.69
C GLN A 427 10.96 -30.74 -20.16
N GLY A 428 11.69 -29.88 -20.88
CA GLY A 428 11.50 -29.73 -22.34
C GLY A 428 11.93 -30.94 -23.13
N PRO A 429 11.67 -30.97 -24.46
CA PRO A 429 11.02 -29.91 -25.22
C PRO A 429 9.52 -29.81 -24.93
N PHE A 430 8.96 -28.61 -25.10
CA PHE A 430 7.52 -28.36 -24.97
C PHE A 430 6.92 -28.07 -26.35
N ASP A 431 5.81 -28.72 -26.65
CA ASP A 431 4.95 -28.40 -27.76
C ASP A 431 3.73 -27.62 -27.26
N TYR A 432 3.40 -26.52 -27.93
CA TYR A 432 2.28 -25.66 -27.61
C TYR A 432 1.22 -25.75 -28.69
N GLN A 433 -0.04 -25.72 -28.33
CA GLN A 433 -1.16 -25.52 -29.24
C GLN A 433 -2.21 -24.64 -28.57
N TRP A 434 -2.37 -23.44 -29.08
CA TRP A 434 -3.43 -22.54 -28.64
C TRP A 434 -4.77 -22.95 -29.26
N HIS A 435 -5.81 -22.76 -28.50
CA HIS A 435 -7.19 -23.02 -28.88
C HIS A 435 -8.02 -21.76 -28.62
N LYS A 436 -9.03 -21.55 -29.46
CA LYS A 436 -10.04 -20.52 -29.31
C LYS A 436 -11.43 -21.18 -29.35
N ASP A 437 -12.26 -20.93 -28.34
CA ASP A 437 -13.62 -21.47 -28.23
C ASP A 437 -13.68 -23.01 -28.40
N GLY A 438 -12.61 -23.69 -28.02
CA GLY A 438 -12.45 -25.14 -28.12
C GLY A 438 -11.71 -25.63 -29.37
N GLU A 439 -11.61 -24.86 -30.43
CA GLU A 439 -10.97 -25.22 -31.70
C GLU A 439 -9.50 -24.77 -31.72
N PRO A 440 -8.59 -25.58 -32.35
CA PRO A 440 -7.18 -25.20 -32.41
C PRO A 440 -6.98 -23.99 -33.33
N VAL A 441 -6.20 -23.01 -32.85
CA VAL A 441 -5.78 -21.85 -33.66
C VAL A 441 -4.58 -22.29 -34.53
N VAL A 442 -4.78 -22.35 -35.84
CA VAL A 442 -3.77 -22.83 -36.76
C VAL A 442 -2.50 -22.00 -36.72
N GLY A 443 -1.34 -22.65 -36.58
CA GLY A 443 -0.01 -22.03 -36.58
C GLY A 443 0.35 -21.36 -35.25
N GLN A 444 -0.52 -21.34 -34.22
CA GLN A 444 -0.22 -20.78 -32.90
C GLN A 444 0.35 -21.88 -31.98
N THR A 445 1.63 -22.15 -32.16
CA THR A 445 2.38 -23.23 -31.48
C THR A 445 3.54 -22.68 -30.63
N GLN A 446 3.49 -21.41 -30.27
CA GLN A 446 4.51 -20.77 -29.43
C GLN A 446 3.98 -20.51 -28.02
N PRO A 447 4.82 -20.25 -27.00
CA PRO A 447 4.41 -19.89 -25.67
C PRO A 447 3.52 -18.64 -25.62
N VAL A 448 3.62 -17.77 -26.63
CA VAL A 448 2.82 -16.56 -26.79
C VAL A 448 1.95 -16.68 -28.01
N LEU A 449 0.62 -16.58 -27.82
CA LEU A 449 -0.29 -16.32 -28.93
C LEU A 449 -0.25 -14.82 -29.24
N PHE A 450 0.04 -14.48 -30.50
CA PHE A 450 0.18 -13.11 -30.95
C PHE A 450 -0.79 -12.81 -32.09
N ILE A 451 -1.60 -11.75 -31.91
CA ILE A 451 -2.50 -11.20 -32.94
C ILE A 451 -1.99 -9.80 -33.26
N SER A 452 -1.54 -9.57 -34.50
CA SER A 452 -0.96 -8.29 -34.93
C SER A 452 -1.97 -7.16 -35.05
N GLU A 453 -3.20 -7.49 -35.50
CA GLU A 453 -4.33 -6.60 -35.64
C GLU A 453 -5.61 -7.34 -35.24
N ALA A 454 -6.14 -7.01 -34.06
CA ALA A 454 -7.32 -7.68 -33.55
C ALA A 454 -8.58 -7.30 -34.34
N SER A 455 -9.35 -8.28 -34.75
CA SER A 455 -10.66 -8.16 -35.39
C SER A 455 -11.79 -8.57 -34.44
N ASP A 456 -13.03 -8.25 -34.79
CA ASP A 456 -14.22 -8.69 -34.04
C ASP A 456 -14.26 -10.22 -33.88
N ASN A 457 -13.74 -10.94 -34.88
CA ASN A 457 -13.68 -12.40 -34.88
C ASN A 457 -12.66 -12.96 -33.88
N ASP A 458 -11.76 -12.15 -33.35
CA ASP A 458 -10.78 -12.60 -32.37
C ASP A 458 -11.32 -12.60 -30.93
N SER A 459 -12.53 -12.08 -30.70
CA SER A 459 -13.21 -12.26 -29.41
C SER A 459 -13.51 -13.73 -29.15
N GLY A 460 -13.28 -14.20 -27.93
CA GLY A 460 -13.51 -15.60 -27.55
C GLY A 460 -12.68 -16.02 -26.34
N ASP A 461 -12.82 -17.29 -25.96
CA ASP A 461 -12.09 -17.91 -24.87
C ASP A 461 -10.87 -18.67 -25.41
N TYR A 462 -9.69 -18.25 -24.97
CA TYR A 462 -8.43 -18.82 -25.38
C TYR A 462 -7.80 -19.65 -24.27
N PHE A 463 -7.30 -20.83 -24.63
CA PHE A 463 -6.44 -21.63 -23.77
C PHE A 463 -5.33 -22.28 -24.57
N VAL A 464 -4.28 -22.75 -23.90
CA VAL A 464 -3.16 -23.45 -24.52
C VAL A 464 -3.02 -24.84 -23.92
N ASN A 465 -2.86 -25.86 -24.79
CA ASN A 465 -2.37 -27.18 -24.42
C ASN A 465 -0.86 -27.19 -24.58
N ILE A 466 -0.15 -27.67 -23.56
CA ILE A 466 1.30 -27.76 -23.51
C ILE A 466 1.66 -29.22 -23.27
N ILE A 467 2.49 -29.76 -24.13
CA ILE A 467 2.81 -31.19 -24.18
C ILE A 467 4.31 -31.37 -24.03
N ASN A 468 4.72 -32.37 -23.28
CA ASN A 468 6.07 -32.92 -23.31
C ASN A 468 6.00 -34.46 -23.32
N PRO A 469 7.14 -35.20 -23.37
CA PRO A 469 7.13 -36.67 -23.38
C PRO A 469 6.44 -37.32 -22.16
N TYR A 470 6.21 -36.59 -21.11
CA TYR A 470 5.68 -37.09 -19.82
C TYR A 470 4.22 -36.74 -19.57
N GLY A 471 3.61 -35.89 -20.42
CA GLY A 471 2.20 -35.59 -20.29
C GLY A 471 1.76 -34.31 -20.99
N VAL A 472 0.48 -33.96 -20.75
CA VAL A 472 -0.18 -32.80 -21.32
C VAL A 472 -0.77 -31.95 -20.18
N THR A 473 -0.58 -30.61 -20.25
CA THR A 473 -1.21 -29.66 -19.35
C THR A 473 -1.97 -28.61 -20.15
N ARG A 474 -3.18 -28.28 -19.71
CA ARG A 474 -4.04 -27.25 -20.30
C ARG A 474 -4.10 -26.04 -19.39
N SER A 475 -3.99 -24.82 -19.98
CA SER A 475 -4.21 -23.59 -19.23
C SER A 475 -5.68 -23.36 -18.88
N PHE A 476 -5.94 -22.49 -17.89
CA PHE A 476 -7.25 -21.90 -17.72
C PHE A 476 -7.62 -21.07 -18.96
N PRO A 477 -8.91 -20.96 -19.31
CA PRO A 477 -9.32 -20.08 -20.39
C PRO A 477 -9.12 -18.62 -20.02
N ALA A 478 -8.62 -17.85 -20.98
CA ALA A 478 -8.53 -16.38 -20.92
C ALA A 478 -9.50 -15.80 -21.95
N THR A 479 -10.46 -15.00 -21.51
CA THR A 479 -11.42 -14.34 -22.38
C THR A 479 -10.78 -13.10 -23.02
N LEU A 480 -10.74 -13.06 -24.34
CA LEU A 480 -10.39 -11.89 -25.12
C LEU A 480 -11.68 -11.24 -25.63
N THR A 481 -11.88 -9.96 -25.27
CA THR A 481 -12.99 -9.16 -25.77
C THR A 481 -12.47 -8.05 -26.66
N ILE A 482 -12.85 -8.05 -27.95
CA ILE A 482 -12.52 -6.98 -28.87
C ILE A 482 -13.66 -5.95 -28.85
N THR A 483 -13.30 -4.69 -28.64
CA THR A 483 -14.25 -3.57 -28.58
C THR A 483 -14.06 -2.67 -29.78
N LYS A 484 -15.19 -2.18 -30.34
CA LYS A 484 -15.12 -1.15 -31.38
C LYS A 484 -14.49 0.11 -30.80
N PRO A 485 -13.62 0.77 -31.59
CA PRO A 485 -13.04 2.03 -31.13
C PRO A 485 -14.12 2.99 -30.69
N GLN A 486 -13.96 3.54 -29.50
CA GLN A 486 -14.89 4.51 -28.93
C GLN A 486 -14.19 5.87 -28.86
N PRO A 487 -14.83 6.96 -29.26
CA PRO A 487 -14.34 8.30 -29.02
C PRO A 487 -14.17 8.53 -27.51
N ALA A 488 -13.36 9.50 -27.15
CA ALA A 488 -13.23 9.90 -25.76
C ALA A 488 -14.58 10.42 -25.25
N GLN A 489 -15.04 9.89 -24.12
CA GLN A 489 -16.27 10.28 -23.45
C GLN A 489 -15.99 10.66 -22.02
N ILE A 490 -16.46 11.83 -21.60
CA ILE A 490 -16.35 12.27 -20.22
C ILE A 490 -17.40 11.54 -19.39
N VAL A 491 -16.94 10.87 -18.33
CA VAL A 491 -17.78 10.11 -17.39
C VAL A 491 -18.04 10.92 -16.12
N LEU A 492 -17.04 11.71 -15.69
CA LEU A 492 -17.17 12.63 -14.57
C LEU A 492 -16.87 14.03 -15.06
N HIS A 493 -17.90 14.89 -15.02
CA HIS A 493 -17.76 16.31 -15.30
C HIS A 493 -17.19 17.06 -14.08
N PRO A 494 -16.41 18.12 -14.25
CA PRO A 494 -16.01 18.99 -13.16
C PRO A 494 -17.25 19.59 -12.49
N LYS A 495 -17.19 19.77 -11.17
CA LYS A 495 -18.33 20.30 -10.40
C LYS A 495 -18.07 21.77 -10.05
N PRO A 496 -19.12 22.62 -10.00
CA PRO A 496 -18.98 23.98 -9.49
C PRO A 496 -18.39 24.01 -8.09
N LEU A 497 -17.49 24.95 -7.84
CA LEU A 497 -16.81 25.13 -6.58
C LEU A 497 -16.97 26.57 -6.08
N LYS A 498 -17.11 26.70 -4.77
CA LYS A 498 -16.93 27.96 -4.07
C LYS A 498 -15.69 27.85 -3.20
N ALA A 499 -14.82 28.81 -3.31
CA ALA A 499 -13.57 28.84 -2.57
C ALA A 499 -13.32 30.25 -2.04
N GLU A 500 -12.46 30.35 -1.06
CA GLU A 500 -12.01 31.61 -0.51
C GLU A 500 -10.74 32.07 -1.24
N TYR A 501 -10.48 33.36 -1.20
CA TYR A 501 -9.25 33.95 -1.72
C TYR A 501 -8.01 33.26 -1.12
N GLY A 502 -6.98 33.03 -1.93
CA GLY A 502 -5.73 32.39 -1.50
C GLY A 502 -5.80 30.88 -1.34
N GLN A 503 -6.97 30.26 -1.39
CA GLN A 503 -7.11 28.81 -1.28
C GLN A 503 -6.56 28.10 -2.52
N THR A 504 -6.21 26.83 -2.34
CA THR A 504 -5.91 25.90 -3.43
C THR A 504 -7.10 24.98 -3.63
N ILE A 505 -7.57 24.86 -4.87
CA ILE A 505 -8.69 23.99 -5.23
C ILE A 505 -8.31 22.99 -6.30
N GLN A 506 -9.14 21.97 -6.45
CA GLN A 506 -9.00 20.98 -7.50
C GLN A 506 -10.31 20.72 -8.23
N PHE A 507 -10.28 20.80 -9.56
CA PHE A 507 -11.30 20.21 -10.42
C PHE A 507 -10.84 18.84 -10.87
N LYS A 508 -11.75 17.86 -10.83
CA LYS A 508 -11.50 16.50 -11.30
C LYS A 508 -12.44 16.16 -12.44
N SER A 509 -11.90 15.57 -13.49
CA SER A 509 -12.67 14.95 -14.57
C SER A 509 -12.14 13.57 -14.86
N THR A 510 -13.03 12.67 -15.28
CA THR A 510 -12.65 11.35 -15.77
C THR A 510 -13.26 11.08 -17.13
N ALA A 511 -12.54 10.34 -17.96
CA ALA A 511 -12.99 9.97 -19.28
C ALA A 511 -12.71 8.49 -19.57
N ARG A 512 -13.50 7.93 -20.48
CA ARG A 512 -13.28 6.62 -21.08
C ARG A 512 -13.19 6.78 -22.59
N GLY A 513 -12.51 5.87 -23.24
CA GLY A 513 -12.35 5.84 -24.69
C GLY A 513 -11.31 4.81 -25.08
N SER A 514 -11.22 4.49 -26.34
CA SER A 514 -10.25 3.55 -26.86
C SER A 514 -8.87 4.21 -27.00
N GLY A 515 -7.83 3.51 -26.64
CA GLY A 515 -6.46 4.02 -26.67
C GLY A 515 -6.18 5.06 -25.58
N THR A 516 -5.19 5.89 -25.83
CA THR A 516 -4.79 6.97 -24.91
C THR A 516 -5.76 8.14 -25.00
N VAL A 517 -6.28 8.59 -23.87
CA VAL A 517 -7.10 9.81 -23.76
C VAL A 517 -6.25 10.93 -23.18
N THR A 518 -6.25 12.07 -23.85
CA THR A 518 -5.59 13.31 -23.43
C THR A 518 -6.63 14.32 -22.97
N PHE A 519 -6.23 15.29 -22.14
CA PHE A 519 -7.11 16.30 -21.59
C PHE A 519 -6.52 17.70 -21.83
N ALA A 520 -7.40 18.64 -22.17
CA ALA A 520 -7.09 20.07 -22.23
C ALA A 520 -8.13 20.83 -21.40
N TRP A 521 -7.68 21.63 -20.44
CA TRP A 521 -8.55 22.46 -19.60
C TRP A 521 -8.70 23.87 -20.16
N PHE A 522 -9.88 24.44 -19.95
CA PHE A 522 -10.24 25.77 -20.41
C PHE A 522 -10.85 26.57 -19.27
N LYS A 523 -10.62 27.87 -19.28
CA LYS A 523 -11.32 28.87 -18.47
C LYS A 523 -11.99 29.87 -19.40
N ASP A 524 -13.27 30.07 -19.27
CA ASP A 524 -14.08 31.01 -20.08
C ASP A 524 -13.83 30.84 -21.60
N GLY A 525 -13.59 29.56 -22.02
CA GLY A 525 -13.29 29.20 -23.41
C GLY A 525 -11.84 29.36 -23.84
N GLN A 526 -10.95 29.89 -23.01
CA GLN A 526 -9.53 29.99 -23.27
C GLN A 526 -8.76 28.81 -22.70
N ALA A 527 -7.84 28.23 -23.47
CA ALA A 527 -7.03 27.10 -22.98
C ALA A 527 -6.12 27.54 -21.83
N LEU A 528 -6.06 26.74 -20.80
CA LEU A 528 -5.16 26.97 -19.67
C LEU A 528 -3.76 26.47 -20.00
N ASP A 529 -2.76 27.34 -19.74
CA ASP A 529 -1.37 26.96 -19.86
C ASP A 529 -0.88 26.26 -18.59
N SER A 530 -0.39 25.03 -18.74
CA SER A 530 0.20 24.27 -17.63
C SER A 530 1.58 24.77 -17.21
N ALA A 531 2.17 25.71 -17.93
CA ALA A 531 3.45 26.32 -17.57
C ALA A 531 3.28 27.52 -16.61
N ALA A 532 2.04 27.97 -16.36
CA ALA A 532 1.78 29.00 -15.37
C ALA A 532 1.94 28.47 -13.93
N ASP A 533 2.70 29.15 -13.07
CA ASP A 533 3.04 28.72 -11.70
C ASP A 533 1.82 28.39 -10.83
N LYS A 534 0.67 28.98 -11.13
CA LYS A 534 -0.60 28.74 -10.40
C LYS A 534 -1.37 27.51 -10.89
N VAL A 535 -1.07 26.98 -12.07
CA VAL A 535 -1.86 25.93 -12.73
C VAL A 535 -1.07 24.64 -12.77
N GLU A 536 -1.61 23.61 -12.17
CA GLU A 536 -1.04 22.25 -12.22
C GLU A 536 -2.07 21.28 -12.80
N ILE A 537 -1.71 20.61 -13.90
CA ILE A 537 -2.57 19.60 -14.54
C ILE A 537 -1.92 18.23 -14.41
N LEU A 538 -2.56 17.36 -13.64
CA LEU A 538 -2.14 15.98 -13.44
C LEU A 538 -3.05 15.04 -14.22
N ASN A 539 -2.50 14.36 -15.21
CA ASN A 539 -3.19 13.32 -15.96
C ASN A 539 -2.70 11.93 -15.50
N LYS A 540 -3.63 11.04 -15.15
CA LYS A 540 -3.34 9.67 -14.73
C LYS A 540 -4.36 8.69 -15.26
N TYR A 541 -3.97 7.42 -15.34
CA TYR A 541 -4.88 6.32 -15.64
C TYR A 541 -5.09 5.45 -14.41
N SER A 542 -6.32 5.04 -14.16
CA SER A 542 -6.70 4.09 -13.13
C SER A 542 -7.60 3.02 -13.74
N PRO A 543 -7.35 1.73 -13.50
CA PRO A 543 -8.23 0.65 -13.99
C PRO A 543 -9.69 0.78 -13.55
N LEU A 544 -9.93 1.37 -12.38
CA LEU A 544 -11.28 1.56 -11.81
C LEU A 544 -11.98 2.80 -12.36
N GLU A 545 -11.26 3.93 -12.50
CA GLU A 545 -11.83 5.22 -12.87
C GLU A 545 -11.65 5.57 -14.36
N GLY A 546 -10.76 4.87 -15.08
CA GLY A 546 -10.35 5.20 -16.43
C GLY A 546 -9.27 6.29 -16.44
N PHE A 547 -9.25 7.10 -17.51
CA PHE A 547 -8.37 8.26 -17.62
C PHE A 547 -8.91 9.39 -16.73
N CYS A 548 -8.07 9.97 -15.92
CA CYS A 548 -8.42 11.00 -14.95
C CYS A 548 -7.51 12.22 -15.16
N SER A 549 -8.10 13.40 -15.18
CA SER A 549 -7.38 14.67 -15.16
C SER A 549 -7.80 15.49 -13.95
N ILE A 550 -6.82 16.04 -13.26
CA ILE A 550 -7.00 16.91 -12.11
C ILE A 550 -6.34 18.25 -12.44
N LEU A 551 -7.14 19.30 -12.47
CA LEU A 551 -6.68 20.68 -12.54
C LEU A 551 -6.58 21.22 -11.11
N THR A 552 -5.40 21.63 -10.69
CA THR A 552 -5.15 22.28 -9.41
C THR A 552 -4.88 23.77 -9.68
N LEU A 553 -5.65 24.63 -9.04
CA LEU A 553 -5.43 26.07 -9.03
C LEU A 553 -4.93 26.49 -7.65
N LYS A 554 -3.74 27.07 -7.60
CA LYS A 554 -3.06 27.48 -6.36
C LYS A 554 -3.26 28.96 -6.12
N SER A 555 -3.36 29.36 -4.85
CA SER A 555 -3.44 30.77 -4.42
C SER A 555 -4.49 31.56 -5.20
N LEU A 556 -5.75 31.15 -5.08
CA LEU A 556 -6.86 31.70 -5.84
C LEU A 556 -7.01 33.22 -5.65
N LEU A 557 -7.22 33.91 -6.76
CA LEU A 557 -7.57 35.33 -6.83
C LEU A 557 -9.01 35.47 -7.33
N THR A 558 -9.62 36.65 -7.16
CA THR A 558 -10.93 36.97 -7.75
C THR A 558 -10.89 36.89 -9.29
N SER A 559 -9.73 37.19 -9.91
CA SER A 559 -9.52 36.99 -11.32
C SER A 559 -9.58 35.52 -11.79
N ASP A 560 -9.50 34.57 -10.88
CA ASP A 560 -9.63 33.14 -11.20
C ASP A 560 -11.10 32.69 -11.26
N GLU A 561 -12.06 33.52 -10.86
CA GLU A 561 -13.47 33.25 -11.12
C GLU A 561 -13.74 33.03 -12.60
N GLY A 562 -14.63 32.11 -12.90
CA GLY A 562 -15.00 31.83 -14.27
C GLY A 562 -15.63 30.46 -14.47
N LEU A 563 -15.82 30.11 -15.71
CA LEU A 563 -16.36 28.81 -16.14
C LEU A 563 -15.22 27.91 -16.61
N TYR A 564 -15.02 26.82 -15.90
CA TYR A 564 -13.98 25.83 -16.20
C TYR A 564 -14.57 24.64 -16.92
N SER A 565 -14.01 24.27 -18.07
CA SER A 565 -14.35 23.07 -18.82
C SER A 565 -13.10 22.28 -19.18
N VAL A 566 -13.28 21.03 -19.57
CA VAL A 566 -12.20 20.16 -20.02
C VAL A 566 -12.62 19.41 -21.27
N VAL A 567 -11.76 19.34 -22.25
CA VAL A 567 -11.91 18.51 -23.44
C VAL A 567 -11.09 17.27 -23.29
N ALA A 568 -11.74 16.10 -23.35
CA ALA A 568 -11.08 14.79 -23.44
C ALA A 568 -11.01 14.36 -24.91
N SER A 569 -9.84 13.96 -25.39
CA SER A 569 -9.61 13.62 -26.80
C SER A 569 -8.85 12.30 -26.92
N ASN A 570 -9.18 11.50 -27.94
CA ASN A 570 -8.39 10.36 -28.40
C ASN A 570 -8.35 10.32 -29.93
N ALA A 571 -7.69 9.31 -30.52
CA ALA A 571 -7.61 9.15 -31.96
C ALA A 571 -9.00 8.96 -32.66
N PHE A 572 -10.07 8.72 -31.91
CA PHE A 572 -11.40 8.40 -32.45
C PHE A 572 -12.43 9.50 -32.20
N GLY A 573 -12.06 10.58 -31.53
CA GLY A 573 -12.90 11.75 -31.29
C GLY A 573 -12.63 12.42 -29.96
N GLN A 574 -13.39 13.48 -29.72
CA GLN A 574 -13.28 14.30 -28.52
C GLN A 574 -14.66 14.61 -27.93
N MET A 575 -14.68 14.91 -26.64
CA MET A 575 -15.87 15.37 -25.92
C MET A 575 -15.46 16.46 -24.94
N GLU A 576 -16.25 17.54 -24.93
CA GLU A 576 -16.13 18.61 -23.95
C GLU A 576 -17.04 18.34 -22.74
N SER A 577 -16.58 18.69 -21.55
CA SER A 577 -17.38 18.61 -20.33
C SER A 577 -18.45 19.72 -20.27
N SER A 578 -19.42 19.56 -19.39
CA SER A 578 -20.18 20.70 -18.87
C SER A 578 -19.22 21.64 -18.15
N SER A 579 -19.49 22.94 -18.24
CA SER A 579 -18.72 23.96 -17.53
C SER A 579 -19.03 23.95 -16.02
N ALA A 580 -17.99 24.07 -15.21
CA ALA A 580 -18.07 24.19 -13.77
C ALA A 580 -17.71 25.62 -13.35
N LYS A 581 -18.65 26.30 -12.68
CA LYS A 581 -18.41 27.67 -12.19
C LYS A 581 -17.51 27.63 -10.95
N LEU A 582 -16.39 28.37 -10.99
CA LEU A 582 -15.63 28.75 -9.82
C LEU A 582 -16.11 30.11 -9.35
N THR A 583 -16.45 30.22 -8.08
CA THR A 583 -16.71 31.49 -7.39
C THR A 583 -15.68 31.62 -6.29
N VAL A 584 -14.93 32.69 -6.32
CA VAL A 584 -13.95 33.02 -5.28
C VAL A 584 -14.60 34.02 -4.35
N GLY A 585 -14.80 33.67 -3.09
CA GLY A 585 -15.30 34.58 -2.09
C GLY A 585 -14.38 35.79 -1.93
N PRO A 586 -14.86 36.87 -1.37
CA PRO A 586 -14.00 38.00 -1.03
C PRO A 586 -12.83 37.47 -0.20
N SER A 587 -11.64 38.01 -0.44
CA SER A 587 -10.44 37.69 0.35
C SER A 587 -10.84 37.53 1.83
N PRO A 588 -10.41 36.46 2.50
CA PRO A 588 -10.66 36.35 3.93
C PRO A 588 -10.12 37.64 4.53
N LEU A 589 -11.05 38.41 5.04
CA LEU A 589 -10.78 39.64 5.73
C LEU A 589 -9.68 39.39 6.76
N PHE A 590 -8.74 40.29 6.89
CA PHE A 590 -7.68 40.24 7.86
C PHE A 590 -8.18 39.74 9.20
N LYS A 591 -7.47 38.86 9.82
CA LYS A 591 -7.75 38.42 11.17
C LYS A 591 -6.90 39.24 12.13
N LEU A 592 -7.53 39.95 13.02
CA LEU A 592 -6.81 40.47 14.18
C LEU A 592 -6.39 39.27 15.03
N SER A 593 -5.10 38.94 15.07
CA SER A 593 -4.59 37.81 15.82
C SER A 593 -4.30 38.11 17.26
N GLY A 594 -4.09 39.37 17.59
CA GLY A 594 -3.85 39.83 18.96
C GLY A 594 -4.06 41.32 19.15
N SER A 595 -4.46 41.72 20.32
CA SER A 595 -4.43 43.11 20.80
C SER A 595 -3.85 43.13 22.19
N HIS A 596 -2.86 43.95 22.43
CA HIS A 596 -2.25 44.12 23.75
C HIS A 596 -2.04 45.58 24.06
N LEU A 597 -2.48 46.01 25.24
CA LEU A 597 -2.19 47.35 25.74
C LEU A 597 -0.86 47.31 26.49
N GLU A 598 0.14 48.02 25.99
CA GLU A 598 1.47 48.09 26.59
C GLU A 598 1.48 49.03 27.80
N GLU A 599 2.38 48.82 28.75
CA GLU A 599 2.47 49.59 30.01
C GLU A 599 2.79 51.07 29.74
N ASP A 600 3.30 51.42 28.58
CA ASP A 600 3.59 52.79 28.14
C ASP A 600 2.40 53.52 27.48
N GLY A 601 1.23 52.85 27.46
CA GLY A 601 -0.02 53.46 26.97
C GLY A 601 -0.22 53.32 25.46
N TYR A 602 0.51 52.39 24.77
CA TYR A 602 0.29 52.07 23.37
C TYR A 602 -0.55 50.82 23.23
N LEU A 603 -1.44 50.81 22.25
CA LEU A 603 -2.18 49.63 21.84
C LEU A 603 -1.44 48.95 20.67
N ARG A 604 -0.99 47.73 20.92
CA ARG A 604 -0.38 46.89 19.91
C ARG A 604 -1.46 46.04 19.24
N LEU A 605 -1.59 46.15 17.94
CA LEU A 605 -2.49 45.35 17.12
C LEU A 605 -1.68 44.46 16.16
N GLU A 606 -1.93 43.19 16.19
CA GLU A 606 -1.33 42.25 15.27
C GLU A 606 -2.35 41.87 14.19
N VAL A 607 -2.06 42.22 12.93
CA VAL A 607 -2.91 41.97 11.78
C VAL A 607 -2.29 40.89 10.94
N VAL A 608 -3.03 39.82 10.66
CA VAL A 608 -2.61 38.72 9.82
C VAL A 608 -3.44 38.70 8.55
N GLY A 609 -2.77 38.66 7.41
CA GLY A 609 -3.40 38.63 6.10
C GLY A 609 -2.50 38.00 5.03
N PRO A 610 -2.97 37.91 3.79
CA PRO A 610 -2.19 37.32 2.69
C PRO A 610 -0.87 38.06 2.46
N LEU A 611 0.20 37.32 2.20
CA LEU A 611 1.48 37.89 1.73
C LEU A 611 1.27 38.70 0.45
N ASN A 612 2.14 39.67 0.22
CA ASN A 612 2.10 40.58 -0.93
C ASN A 612 0.95 41.60 -0.94
N HIS A 613 0.43 41.94 0.24
CA HIS A 613 -0.58 42.95 0.42
C HIS A 613 -0.10 44.01 1.42
N GLU A 614 -0.58 45.20 1.26
CA GLU A 614 -0.36 46.32 2.19
C GLU A 614 -1.67 46.63 2.94
N VAL A 615 -1.56 46.91 4.21
CA VAL A 615 -2.70 47.41 5.00
C VAL A 615 -2.67 48.92 5.02
N ILE A 616 -3.66 49.56 4.39
CA ILE A 616 -3.80 51.03 4.41
C ILE A 616 -4.77 51.39 5.53
N VAL A 617 -4.28 52.15 6.50
CA VAL A 617 -5.10 52.69 7.59
C VAL A 617 -5.68 54.02 7.12
N GLN A 618 -7.00 54.09 7.06
CA GLN A 618 -7.72 55.31 6.67
C GLN A 618 -8.49 55.88 7.84
N GLU A 619 -8.54 57.20 7.99
CA GLU A 619 -9.30 57.91 8.98
C GLU A 619 -10.50 58.62 8.34
N SER A 620 -11.65 58.60 9.00
CA SER A 620 -12.82 59.39 8.62
C SER A 620 -13.58 59.85 9.87
N SER A 621 -14.11 61.04 9.82
CA SER A 621 -14.96 61.60 10.87
C SER A 621 -16.46 61.41 10.60
N ASP A 622 -16.85 61.04 9.38
CA ASP A 622 -18.23 61.00 8.91
C ASP A 622 -18.62 59.80 8.02
N PHE A 623 -17.70 58.86 7.80
CA PHE A 623 -17.83 57.70 6.87
C PHE A 623 -17.99 58.02 5.38
N THR A 624 -17.99 59.28 4.98
CA THR A 624 -18.19 59.66 3.59
C THR A 624 -16.91 59.99 2.89
N LYS A 625 -15.91 60.50 3.62
CA LYS A 625 -14.59 60.83 3.11
C LYS A 625 -13.52 60.19 3.98
N TRP A 626 -12.69 59.39 3.35
CA TRP A 626 -11.60 58.66 4.01
C TRP A 626 -10.27 59.26 3.59
N ARG A 627 -9.35 59.41 4.55
CA ARG A 627 -7.98 59.85 4.31
C ARG A 627 -7.01 58.80 4.76
N ASP A 628 -6.06 58.45 3.88
CA ASP A 628 -4.99 57.53 4.21
C ASP A 628 -4.07 58.14 5.25
N VAL A 629 -3.91 57.45 6.37
CA VAL A 629 -3.08 57.86 7.50
C VAL A 629 -1.78 57.08 7.51
N LEU A 630 -1.85 55.80 7.05
CA LEU A 630 -0.74 54.88 7.13
C LEU A 630 -0.93 53.71 6.19
N THR A 631 0.17 53.25 5.65
CA THR A 631 0.25 52.01 4.82
C THR A 631 1.26 51.04 5.43
N LEU A 632 0.82 49.81 5.70
CA LEU A 632 1.61 48.74 6.33
C LEU A 632 1.71 47.52 5.42
N PRO A 633 2.90 47.06 5.13
CA PRO A 633 3.07 45.80 4.41
C PRO A 633 2.97 44.57 5.30
N LEU A 634 2.39 43.48 4.80
CA LEU A 634 2.32 42.20 5.49
C LEU A 634 3.60 41.38 5.24
N ASN A 635 4.35 41.04 6.28
CA ASN A 635 5.65 40.40 6.23
C ASN A 635 5.64 39.02 6.92
N LYS A 636 6.36 38.04 6.32
CA LYS A 636 6.43 36.62 6.77
C LYS A 636 7.15 36.42 8.13
N GLN A 637 7.88 37.38 8.65
CA GLN A 637 8.80 37.20 9.79
C GLN A 637 8.20 37.37 11.19
N LEU A 638 6.93 37.71 11.34
CA LEU A 638 6.35 38.05 12.66
C LEU A 638 5.38 37.00 13.23
N LEU A 639 5.21 35.84 12.62
CA LEU A 639 4.39 34.77 13.17
C LEU A 639 5.24 33.69 13.87
N PRO A 640 4.93 33.28 15.11
CA PRO A 640 5.43 32.03 15.63
C PRO A 640 4.79 30.88 14.83
N VAL A 641 5.64 30.11 14.18
CA VAL A 641 5.28 29.01 13.29
C VAL A 641 4.50 27.95 14.04
N GLY A 642 3.22 27.78 13.68
CA GLY A 642 2.45 26.59 13.92
C GLY A 642 2.23 25.90 12.58
N ASP A 643 3.06 24.91 12.27
CA ASP A 643 2.96 24.13 11.03
C ASP A 643 1.62 23.39 10.94
N SER A 644 0.70 23.91 10.16
CA SER A 644 -0.44 23.15 9.64
C SER A 644 -0.32 23.12 8.12
N PRO A 645 -0.10 21.96 7.51
CA PRO A 645 0.01 21.85 6.05
C PRO A 645 -1.35 22.13 5.41
N GLY A 646 -1.42 23.19 4.61
CA GLY A 646 -2.59 23.50 3.80
C GLY A 646 -3.17 24.92 3.93
N GLN A 647 -2.59 25.79 4.74
CA GLN A 647 -2.99 27.20 4.76
C GLN A 647 -2.14 28.02 3.75
N PRO A 648 -2.76 29.02 3.10
CA PRO A 648 -2.01 29.94 2.24
C PRO A 648 -0.96 30.70 3.06
N ASP A 649 0.16 31.03 2.43
CA ASP A 649 1.20 31.86 3.05
C ASP A 649 0.60 33.22 3.45
N LEU A 650 0.48 33.45 4.76
CA LEU A 650 -0.04 34.69 5.35
C LEU A 650 1.14 35.53 5.84
N GLY A 651 1.10 36.82 5.56
CA GLY A 651 1.98 37.83 6.13
C GLY A 651 1.38 38.46 7.37
N SER A 652 2.20 38.98 8.25
CA SER A 652 1.76 39.75 9.41
C SER A 652 2.36 41.15 9.44
N ALA A 653 1.62 42.10 10.02
CA ALA A 653 2.10 43.43 10.30
C ALA A 653 1.72 43.83 11.71
N GLU A 654 2.63 44.49 12.39
CA GLU A 654 2.46 44.98 13.72
C GLU A 654 2.19 46.50 13.68
N LEU A 655 1.09 46.88 14.33
CA LEU A 655 0.68 48.30 14.45
C LEU A 655 0.71 48.71 15.90
N ARG A 656 1.49 49.71 16.22
CA ARG A 656 1.57 50.32 17.55
C ARG A 656 0.88 51.67 17.54
N MET A 657 -0.24 51.82 18.25
CA MET A 657 -1.01 53.06 18.34
C MET A 657 -1.00 53.61 19.75
N PRO A 658 -0.76 54.91 19.97
CA PRO A 658 -0.87 55.51 21.27
C PRO A 658 -2.34 55.56 21.70
N VAL A 659 -2.63 55.07 22.91
CA VAL A 659 -3.95 55.23 23.56
C VAL A 659 -3.92 56.53 24.34
N LEU A 660 -4.70 57.52 23.90
CA LEU A 660 -4.79 58.80 24.59
C LEU A 660 -5.48 58.64 25.93
N PRO A 661 -4.97 59.27 27.03
CA PRO A 661 -5.63 59.27 28.31
C PRO A 661 -7.00 59.92 28.24
N VAL A 662 -7.97 59.36 28.98
CA VAL A 662 -9.34 59.82 29.04
C VAL A 662 -9.36 61.19 29.77
N GLY A 663 -9.60 62.26 29.04
CA GLY A 663 -9.80 63.60 29.59
C GLY A 663 -9.45 64.70 28.57
N GLU A 664 -10.48 65.41 28.12
CA GLU A 664 -10.51 66.69 27.43
C GLU A 664 -10.05 66.74 25.95
N ASP A 665 -10.99 67.21 25.10
CA ASP A 665 -10.91 67.65 23.68
C ASP A 665 -10.21 66.73 22.66
N LEU A 666 -11.04 65.90 22.09
CA LEU A 666 -10.66 64.96 21.02
C LEU A 666 -10.51 65.60 19.64
N GLU A 667 -10.92 66.88 19.44
CA GLU A 667 -10.88 67.51 18.12
C GLU A 667 -9.50 68.03 17.69
N GLN A 668 -8.48 68.00 18.56
CA GLN A 668 -7.16 68.56 18.19
C GLN A 668 -5.96 67.62 18.39
N LYS A 669 -6.13 66.34 18.80
CA LYS A 669 -4.95 65.47 18.97
C LYS A 669 -4.74 64.55 17.76
N LYS A 670 -3.70 64.79 17.02
CA LYS A 670 -3.16 63.88 16.00
C LYS A 670 -2.73 62.57 16.64
N ILE A 671 -3.28 61.48 16.15
CA ILE A 671 -2.77 60.16 16.49
C ILE A 671 -1.44 59.97 15.76
N GLU A 672 -0.34 60.00 16.48
CA GLU A 672 0.96 59.64 15.91
C GLU A 672 1.05 58.13 15.91
N ILE A 673 1.07 57.55 14.70
CA ILE A 673 1.26 56.14 14.49
C ILE A 673 2.75 55.91 14.18
N ALA A 674 3.42 55.19 15.12
CA ALA A 674 4.84 54.83 14.95
C ALA A 674 4.97 53.56 14.10
N VAL A 675 5.43 53.70 12.89
CA VAL A 675 5.66 52.56 11.97
C VAL A 675 7.10 52.53 11.50
N GLN A 676 7.79 51.44 11.78
CA GLN A 676 9.15 51.19 11.31
C GLN A 676 9.13 50.23 10.11
N LEU A 677 8.77 50.62 8.90
CA LEU A 677 9.02 49.82 7.69
C LEU A 677 9.11 50.70 6.45
N SER A 678 10.12 50.55 5.65
CA SER A 678 10.28 51.31 4.43
C SER A 678 9.71 50.55 3.21
N LYS A 679 8.89 51.22 2.40
CA LYS A 679 8.28 50.67 1.17
C LYS A 679 9.30 50.00 0.23
N LEU A 680 10.54 50.50 0.22
CA LEU A 680 11.59 50.05 -0.70
C LEU A 680 12.11 48.65 -0.36
N ALA A 681 12.15 48.29 0.94
CA ALA A 681 12.67 46.99 1.42
C ALA A 681 11.76 45.80 1.05
N ILE A 682 10.49 46.04 0.81
CA ILE A 682 9.48 45.04 0.53
C ILE A 682 9.35 44.75 -0.98
N ALA A 683 9.31 45.78 -1.81
CA ALA A 683 9.36 45.61 -3.25
C ALA A 683 10.63 44.87 -3.66
N GLN A 684 11.75 45.15 -2.99
CA GLN A 684 13.02 44.50 -3.24
C GLN A 684 13.00 43.03 -2.82
N ARG A 685 12.33 42.68 -1.71
CA ARG A 685 12.26 41.32 -1.21
C ARG A 685 11.28 40.41 -1.99
N ILE A 686 10.18 40.96 -2.49
CA ILE A 686 9.27 40.26 -3.40
C ILE A 686 9.99 39.95 -4.74
N SER A 687 10.79 40.91 -5.24
CA SER A 687 11.60 40.73 -6.43
C SER A 687 12.69 39.65 -6.24
N GLU A 688 13.31 39.55 -5.07
CA GLU A 688 14.35 38.59 -4.75
C GLU A 688 13.79 37.17 -4.51
N GLU A 689 12.61 37.04 -3.88
CA GLU A 689 12.03 35.72 -3.52
C GLU A 689 11.17 35.12 -4.65
N GLN A 690 10.55 35.92 -5.51
CA GLN A 690 9.59 35.43 -6.51
C GLN A 690 9.92 35.81 -7.95
N GLY A 691 10.95 36.63 -8.19
CA GLY A 691 11.35 37.05 -9.53
C GLY A 691 10.36 37.97 -10.27
N ILE A 692 9.40 38.57 -9.54
CA ILE A 692 8.35 39.44 -10.08
C ILE A 692 8.58 40.86 -9.60
N GLU A 693 8.71 41.81 -10.53
CA GLU A 693 8.82 43.24 -10.22
C GLU A 693 7.42 43.79 -9.94
N VAL A 694 7.13 44.14 -8.67
CA VAL A 694 5.82 44.65 -8.24
C VAL A 694 5.96 46.12 -7.92
N ALA A 695 5.16 46.97 -8.58
CA ALA A 695 5.12 48.38 -8.30
C ALA A 695 4.40 48.66 -6.97
N PRO A 696 4.98 49.40 -6.02
CA PRO A 696 4.43 49.61 -4.65
C PRO A 696 3.05 50.30 -4.61
N GLU A 697 2.56 50.79 -5.74
CA GLU A 697 1.38 51.65 -5.82
C GLU A 697 0.07 50.89 -6.09
N SER A 698 0.14 49.55 -6.24
CA SER A 698 -0.96 48.76 -6.81
C SER A 698 -1.70 47.81 -5.82
N LEU A 699 -1.61 48.02 -4.51
CA LEU A 699 -2.16 47.10 -3.47
C LEU A 699 -3.17 47.79 -2.54
N GLU A 700 -4.39 47.30 -2.41
CA GLU A 700 -5.45 47.86 -1.55
C GLU A 700 -6.17 46.85 -0.66
N VAL A 701 -6.30 47.11 0.66
CA VAL A 701 -7.03 46.26 1.66
C VAL A 701 -7.95 47.08 2.53
N GLU A 702 -9.17 46.65 2.79
CA GLU A 702 -10.18 47.40 3.54
C GLU A 702 -10.61 46.69 4.84
N LEU A 703 -10.45 47.36 6.00
CA LEU A 703 -10.89 46.91 7.32
C LEU A 703 -11.50 48.12 8.10
N ILE A 704 -12.63 47.94 8.74
CA ILE A 704 -13.31 49.02 9.51
C ILE A 704 -13.28 48.66 10.97
N PHE A 705 -12.71 49.55 11.82
CA PHE A 705 -12.71 49.43 13.29
C PHE A 705 -13.38 50.64 13.91
N ILE A 706 -14.12 50.42 14.98
CA ILE A 706 -14.75 51.48 15.79
C ILE A 706 -14.04 51.51 17.14
N LEU A 707 -13.42 52.62 17.47
CA LEU A 707 -12.85 52.88 18.78
C LEU A 707 -13.85 53.64 19.63
N SER A 708 -14.46 53.05 20.69
CA SER A 708 -15.40 53.69 21.59
C SER A 708 -14.77 54.01 22.97
N ARG A 709 -15.36 54.98 23.69
CA ARG A 709 -14.82 55.54 24.91
C ARG A 709 -15.03 54.74 26.21
N ASP A 710 -15.63 53.54 26.18
CA ASP A 710 -16.00 52.79 27.41
C ASP A 710 -15.09 51.58 27.74
N ASP A 711 -14.97 51.27 29.03
CA ASP A 711 -14.12 50.23 29.62
C ASP A 711 -14.40 48.76 29.20
N THR A 712 -15.38 48.55 28.35
CA THR A 712 -15.65 47.23 27.76
C THR A 712 -14.76 46.89 26.53
N ARG A 713 -13.73 47.69 26.27
CA ARG A 713 -12.87 47.65 25.09
C ARG A 713 -12.09 46.37 24.90
N GLU A 714 -11.59 45.80 25.98
CA GLU A 714 -10.71 44.63 25.91
C GLU A 714 -11.43 43.34 25.47
N GLN A 715 -12.72 43.22 25.80
CA GLN A 715 -13.53 42.04 25.39
C GLN A 715 -14.02 42.11 23.92
N GLN A 716 -14.26 43.32 23.38
CA GLN A 716 -14.79 43.52 22.03
C GLN A 716 -13.69 43.44 20.94
N LEU A 717 -12.48 43.89 21.25
CA LEU A 717 -11.32 43.75 20.32
C LEU A 717 -10.85 42.28 20.21
N LYS A 718 -11.07 41.47 21.24
CA LYS A 718 -10.74 40.01 21.22
C LYS A 718 -11.68 39.18 20.37
N GLN A 719 -12.81 39.69 19.88
CA GLN A 719 -13.84 38.89 19.17
C GLN A 719 -13.86 39.08 17.64
N GLY A 720 -13.06 39.97 17.07
CA GLY A 720 -12.82 40.08 15.63
C GLY A 720 -14.07 40.10 14.72
N TYR A 721 -15.06 40.97 15.03
CA TYR A 721 -16.24 41.12 14.18
C TYR A 721 -16.00 42.12 13.04
N PRO A 722 -16.25 41.73 11.76
CA PRO A 722 -16.48 42.70 10.72
C PRO A 722 -17.79 43.43 11.02
N LEU A 723 -17.72 44.71 11.24
CA LEU A 723 -18.93 45.49 11.55
C LEU A 723 -19.54 45.96 10.24
N ASP A 724 -20.76 45.49 9.95
CA ASP A 724 -21.61 46.07 8.91
C ASP A 724 -21.90 47.53 9.30
N PRO A 725 -21.49 48.53 8.50
CA PRO A 725 -21.71 49.96 8.82
C PRO A 725 -23.19 50.33 8.95
N ASN A 726 -24.09 49.46 8.46
CA ASN A 726 -25.55 49.67 8.55
C ASN A 726 -26.21 48.96 9.75
N HIS A 727 -25.42 48.25 10.59
CA HIS A 727 -25.99 47.58 11.76
C HIS A 727 -26.45 48.59 12.81
N PRO A 728 -27.68 48.48 13.39
CA PRO A 728 -28.25 49.45 14.30
C PRO A 728 -27.37 49.79 15.51
N GLU A 729 -26.62 48.87 16.04
CA GLU A 729 -25.67 49.12 17.15
C GLU A 729 -24.43 49.88 16.71
N VAL A 730 -23.99 49.70 15.45
CA VAL A 730 -22.90 50.48 14.84
C VAL A 730 -23.34 51.91 14.66
N LEU A 731 -24.52 52.14 14.09
CA LEU A 731 -25.10 53.50 13.90
C LEU A 731 -25.27 54.23 15.21
N LYS A 732 -25.63 53.57 16.32
CA LYS A 732 -25.79 54.18 17.65
C LYS A 732 -24.47 54.58 18.31
N ARG A 733 -23.36 54.00 17.93
CA ARG A 733 -21.99 54.29 18.40
C ARG A 733 -21.28 55.34 17.55
N LEU A 734 -21.78 55.57 16.32
CA LEU A 734 -21.28 56.54 15.37
C LEU A 734 -21.40 58.02 15.81
N GLU A 735 -22.28 58.31 16.78
CA GLU A 735 -22.51 59.67 17.25
C GLU A 735 -21.41 60.23 18.19
N LYS A 736 -20.35 59.47 18.52
CA LYS A 736 -19.36 59.84 19.53
C LYS A 736 -17.88 59.52 19.27
N GLY A 737 -17.40 59.31 18.04
CA GLY A 737 -15.98 58.99 17.85
C GLY A 737 -15.42 59.07 16.46
N SER A 738 -14.10 59.08 16.31
CA SER A 738 -13.37 58.98 15.04
C SER A 738 -13.31 57.53 14.57
N PHE A 739 -13.38 57.30 13.28
CA PHE A 739 -13.43 55.99 12.66
C PHE A 739 -12.16 55.76 11.86
N PHE A 740 -11.66 54.50 11.91
CA PHE A 740 -10.52 54.05 11.07
C PHE A 740 -10.97 52.94 10.17
N ARG A 741 -10.60 53.05 8.89
CA ARG A 741 -10.85 52.10 7.84
C ARG A 741 -9.51 51.55 7.32
N PHE A 742 -9.44 50.25 7.16
CA PHE A 742 -8.32 49.60 6.54
C PHE A 742 -8.78 49.04 5.19
N LYS A 743 -8.06 49.35 4.11
CA LYS A 743 -8.41 48.96 2.75
C LYS A 743 -7.27 48.16 2.13
N LEU A 744 -7.54 46.93 1.67
CA LEU A 744 -6.59 46.10 0.96
C LEU A 744 -6.68 46.33 -0.53
N VAL A 745 -5.60 46.53 -1.21
CA VAL A 745 -5.55 46.70 -2.67
C VAL A 745 -4.60 45.70 -3.29
N GLU A 746 -5.06 45.03 -4.31
CA GLU A 746 -4.36 43.99 -5.02
C GLU A 746 -3.34 44.60 -5.98
N ALA A 747 -2.11 44.05 -6.05
CA ALA A 747 -1.09 44.50 -7.00
C ALA A 747 -1.53 44.17 -8.42
N SER A 748 -1.83 45.17 -9.22
CA SER A 748 -1.98 44.97 -10.66
C SER A 748 -0.61 44.62 -11.23
N ALA A 749 -0.44 43.39 -11.74
CA ALA A 749 0.73 43.05 -12.53
C ALA A 749 0.77 43.97 -13.74
N SER A 750 1.70 44.91 -13.74
CA SER A 750 2.03 45.62 -14.98
C SER A 750 2.69 44.59 -15.89
N ALA A 751 1.98 44.18 -16.93
CA ALA A 751 2.58 43.40 -18.01
C ALA A 751 3.72 44.25 -18.65
N PRO A 752 4.85 43.57 -19.06
CA PRO A 752 5.88 44.22 -19.84
C PRO A 752 5.39 44.65 -21.21
#